data_bc3ed3f3a1c0eaeaf23fe997b548ebcc
#
_entry.id   bc3ed3f3a1c0eaeaf23fe997b548ebcc
#
_cell.length_a   1.000
_cell.length_b   1.000
_cell.length_c   1.000
_cell.angle_alpha   90.00
_cell.angle_beta   90.00
_cell.angle_gamma   90.00
#
_symmetry.space_group_name_H-M   'P 1'
#
loop_
_entity.id
_entity.type
_entity.pdbx_description
1 polymer ?
#
loop_
_entity_poly.entity_id
_entity_poly.type
_entity_poly.pdbx_seq_one_letter_code
_entity_poly.pdbx_strand_id
1 'polypeptide(L)'
;YVAVIIVIVLLLTSQTYAEVPVLILTFVVGMILNMGTNFMLGTISFVSNSVTNILQLALSLDYAIIFCNHFKEEHQTMPLKEAVIESLSKSIPEISSSSLTTVGGLVAMLFMQFRIGSDMAVCLIKSILFAMLSVFVVMPGLLMLFGPYMDKTKHRNFVPEIPFVGRFAWRTRKVIPVIFLVVILVGYHFSNLCPYAYGYDVIKVPKMNESLIADQMIEENFTKSNLVALVYPKNDDYSIEKKMLEELESYDEIDSTKGLSNIEAQDGYMLEDKLTARQFSEMADLDYEAAQMIYTAYAIENEEYGQVIGNFASYKVPLVDMFLYVCDEADTGIVSLSQEDLDDLHDARDQMESALAQLQGDDYNRVLIYLSPSLEPGQTTYEFTDTIRSIARKYYPDGELYMAGDATNEYDFQKSFAIDNVVVNVVSIFIVLLVLLFTFQSVGMPILLIVVIQGAIWINFSFPYFMGTNLYFMGYLIVSSIQMGANIDYAIVIATRFNELKDKMEHKQAMIETINFAFPTILTSGTIMTVSGILIGQMTSDACIVGIGQCLGRGTIISIILVLFVLPQILLIGTRIVDRTSFAVPKLVARSSGNGRMRVNGIVQGEIHGSVAGTMNAIVDGDVQLTVISGNVSQELDDNKQQEVQNEDQ
;
A
#
# COMPACT_ATOMS: atom_id res chain seq x y z
N TYR A 1 -4.91 -20.40 -11.07
CA TYR A 1 -4.35 -21.24 -9.99
C TYR A 1 -4.87 -20.81 -8.63
N VAL A 2 -4.78 -19.51 -8.24
CA VAL A 2 -5.22 -19.01 -6.92
C VAL A 2 -6.66 -19.40 -6.63
N ALA A 3 -7.60 -19.14 -7.57
CA ALA A 3 -9.01 -19.49 -7.41
C ALA A 3 -9.24 -20.98 -7.17
N VAL A 4 -8.53 -21.86 -7.88
CA VAL A 4 -8.64 -23.32 -7.70
C VAL A 4 -8.20 -23.74 -6.30
N ILE A 5 -7.09 -23.19 -5.81
CA ILE A 5 -6.57 -23.52 -4.49
C ILE A 5 -7.54 -23.02 -3.40
N ILE A 6 -8.10 -21.83 -3.57
CA ILE A 6 -9.12 -21.31 -2.65
C ILE A 6 -10.35 -22.19 -2.59
N VAL A 7 -10.83 -22.67 -3.74
CA VAL A 7 -11.93 -23.64 -3.76
C VAL A 7 -11.59 -24.90 -2.98
N ILE A 8 -10.35 -25.42 -3.13
CA ILE A 8 -9.89 -26.59 -2.36
C ILE A 8 -9.85 -26.28 -0.86
N VAL A 9 -9.30 -25.12 -0.47
CA VAL A 9 -9.26 -24.70 0.94
C VAL A 9 -10.68 -24.59 1.50
N LEU A 10 -11.59 -23.93 0.79
CA LEU A 10 -12.98 -23.81 1.21
C LEU A 10 -13.69 -25.18 1.33
N LEU A 11 -13.46 -26.10 0.40
CA LEU A 11 -14.01 -27.46 0.48
C LEU A 11 -13.50 -28.24 1.71
N LEU A 12 -12.27 -27.99 2.13
CA LEU A 12 -11.68 -28.65 3.30
C LEU A 12 -12.09 -27.99 4.63
N THR A 13 -12.36 -26.69 4.63
CA THR A 13 -12.64 -25.94 5.87
C THR A 13 -14.12 -25.68 6.10
N SER A 14 -14.96 -25.73 5.05
CA SER A 14 -16.42 -25.62 5.18
C SER A 14 -17.02 -26.84 5.88
N GLN A 15 -18.20 -26.69 6.43
CA GLN A 15 -18.97 -27.80 7.05
C GLN A 15 -19.99 -28.40 6.11
N THR A 16 -20.28 -27.73 4.99
CA THR A 16 -21.23 -28.17 3.97
C THR A 16 -20.70 -27.81 2.58
N TYR A 17 -20.85 -28.73 1.61
CA TYR A 17 -20.39 -28.43 0.24
C TYR A 17 -21.20 -27.31 -0.44
N ALA A 18 -22.48 -27.12 -0.07
CA ALA A 18 -23.30 -26.04 -0.61
C ALA A 18 -22.92 -24.63 -0.09
N GLU A 19 -22.10 -24.53 0.94
CA GLU A 19 -21.55 -23.28 1.44
C GLU A 19 -20.55 -22.66 0.42
N VAL A 20 -19.75 -23.49 -0.23
CA VAL A 20 -18.70 -23.04 -1.15
C VAL A 20 -19.24 -22.22 -2.33
N PRO A 21 -20.30 -22.65 -3.06
CA PRO A 21 -20.92 -21.82 -4.09
C PRO A 21 -21.45 -20.48 -3.57
N VAL A 22 -22.01 -20.42 -2.36
CA VAL A 22 -22.50 -19.16 -1.76
C VAL A 22 -21.35 -18.19 -1.57
N LEU A 23 -20.25 -18.65 -0.98
CA LEU A 23 -19.06 -17.83 -0.74
C LEU A 23 -18.45 -17.33 -2.05
N ILE A 24 -18.27 -18.22 -3.04
CA ILE A 24 -17.67 -17.88 -4.33
C ILE A 24 -18.56 -16.91 -5.12
N LEU A 25 -19.88 -17.14 -5.20
CA LEU A 25 -20.79 -16.26 -5.93
C LEU A 25 -20.86 -14.86 -5.29
N THR A 26 -20.85 -14.77 -3.96
CA THR A 26 -20.79 -13.50 -3.23
C THR A 26 -19.53 -12.73 -3.59
N PHE A 27 -18.37 -13.41 -3.61
CA PHE A 27 -17.10 -12.83 -4.02
C PHE A 27 -17.14 -12.37 -5.49
N VAL A 28 -17.60 -13.21 -6.41
CA VAL A 28 -17.63 -12.89 -7.86
C VAL A 28 -18.45 -11.63 -8.12
N VAL A 29 -19.59 -11.47 -7.45
CA VAL A 29 -20.40 -10.24 -7.57
C VAL A 29 -19.64 -9.03 -7.06
N GLY A 30 -19.01 -9.11 -5.89
CA GLY A 30 -18.17 -8.03 -5.35
C GLY A 30 -17.02 -7.66 -6.28
N MET A 31 -16.37 -8.66 -6.89
CA MET A 31 -15.28 -8.47 -7.86
C MET A 31 -15.77 -7.78 -9.15
N ILE A 32 -16.89 -8.22 -9.70
CA ILE A 32 -17.47 -7.60 -10.92
C ILE A 32 -17.82 -6.13 -10.64
N LEU A 33 -18.42 -5.82 -9.49
CA LEU A 33 -18.73 -4.44 -9.10
C LEU A 33 -17.46 -3.61 -8.95
N ASN A 34 -16.42 -4.15 -8.34
CA ASN A 34 -15.14 -3.45 -8.19
C ASN A 34 -14.47 -3.20 -9.53
N MET A 35 -14.31 -4.22 -10.37
CA MET A 35 -13.68 -4.09 -11.69
C MET A 35 -14.50 -3.21 -12.62
N GLY A 36 -15.83 -3.39 -12.63
CA GLY A 36 -16.76 -2.63 -13.48
C GLY A 36 -16.79 -1.13 -13.16
N THR A 37 -16.37 -0.72 -11.96
CA THR A 37 -16.31 0.70 -11.55
C THR A 37 -14.91 1.31 -11.66
N ASN A 38 -13.90 0.56 -12.13
CA ASN A 38 -12.54 1.07 -12.29
C ASN A 38 -12.46 2.25 -13.27
N PHE A 39 -13.32 2.28 -14.30
CA PHE A 39 -13.39 3.39 -15.26
C PHE A 39 -13.61 4.76 -14.60
N MET A 40 -14.22 4.81 -13.41
CA MET A 40 -14.44 6.06 -12.67
C MET A 40 -13.16 6.65 -12.08
N LEU A 41 -12.10 5.86 -11.98
CA LEU A 41 -10.82 6.28 -11.41
C LEU A 41 -9.84 6.79 -12.49
N GLY A 42 -10.19 6.69 -13.77
CA GLY A 42 -9.32 7.05 -14.89
C GLY A 42 -8.21 6.02 -15.10
N THR A 43 -6.95 6.43 -15.01
CA THR A 43 -5.79 5.54 -15.15
C THR A 43 -5.45 4.91 -13.81
N ILE A 44 -5.30 3.59 -13.78
CA ILE A 44 -4.92 2.80 -12.62
C ILE A 44 -3.63 2.06 -12.92
N SER A 45 -2.69 2.05 -11.96
CA SER A 45 -1.46 1.26 -12.08
C SER A 45 -1.79 -0.23 -12.23
N PHE A 46 -1.03 -0.93 -13.09
CA PHE A 46 -1.15 -2.37 -13.25
C PHE A 46 -0.84 -3.13 -11.94
N VAL A 47 0.08 -2.59 -11.12
CA VAL A 47 0.39 -3.14 -9.79
C VAL A 47 -0.84 -3.02 -8.88
N SER A 48 -1.46 -1.84 -8.81
CA SER A 48 -2.67 -1.60 -8.01
C SER A 48 -3.81 -2.52 -8.42
N ASN A 49 -4.06 -2.67 -9.72
CA ASN A 49 -5.10 -3.55 -10.24
C ASN A 49 -4.83 -5.03 -9.92
N SER A 50 -3.60 -5.50 -10.11
CA SER A 50 -3.23 -6.89 -9.88
C SER A 50 -3.31 -7.26 -8.39
N VAL A 51 -2.72 -6.44 -7.52
CA VAL A 51 -2.73 -6.64 -6.07
C VAL A 51 -4.15 -6.55 -5.50
N THR A 52 -4.94 -5.56 -5.94
CA THR A 52 -6.32 -5.38 -5.48
C THR A 52 -7.20 -6.58 -5.78
N ASN A 53 -7.14 -7.12 -7.00
CA ASN A 53 -7.97 -8.27 -7.38
C ASN A 53 -7.70 -9.50 -6.51
N ILE A 54 -6.45 -9.74 -6.17
CA ILE A 54 -6.07 -10.90 -5.38
C ILE A 54 -6.37 -10.69 -3.89
N LEU A 55 -6.10 -9.49 -3.38
CA LEU A 55 -6.42 -9.16 -1.99
C LEU A 55 -7.93 -9.08 -1.76
N GLN A 56 -8.70 -8.60 -2.72
CA GLN A 56 -10.15 -8.61 -2.64
C GLN A 56 -10.69 -10.03 -2.49
N LEU A 57 -10.10 -11.01 -3.19
CA LEU A 57 -10.49 -12.41 -3.06
C LEU A 57 -10.29 -12.91 -1.62
N ALA A 58 -9.14 -12.60 -1.01
CA ALA A 58 -8.86 -13.01 0.37
C ALA A 58 -9.77 -12.30 1.39
N LEU A 59 -9.84 -10.96 1.33
CA LEU A 59 -10.56 -10.14 2.31
C LEU A 59 -12.09 -10.27 2.21
N SER A 60 -12.65 -10.43 1.00
CA SER A 60 -14.11 -10.57 0.85
C SER A 60 -14.65 -11.90 1.37
N LEU A 61 -13.84 -12.96 1.28
CA LEU A 61 -14.21 -14.26 1.81
C LEU A 61 -14.28 -14.25 3.34
N ASP A 62 -13.46 -13.46 4.02
CA ASP A 62 -13.48 -13.34 5.47
C ASP A 62 -14.84 -12.84 5.97
N TYR A 63 -15.37 -11.79 5.36
CA TYR A 63 -16.69 -11.25 5.71
C TYR A 63 -17.83 -12.24 5.42
N ALA A 64 -17.73 -12.93 4.29
CA ALA A 64 -18.70 -13.95 3.93
C ALA A 64 -18.68 -15.17 4.88
N ILE A 65 -17.49 -15.60 5.33
CA ILE A 65 -17.32 -16.69 6.29
C ILE A 65 -17.91 -16.32 7.65
N ILE A 66 -17.69 -15.09 8.15
CA ILE A 66 -18.29 -14.61 9.40
C ILE A 66 -19.81 -14.69 9.32
N PHE A 67 -20.41 -14.16 8.26
CA PHE A 67 -21.87 -14.22 8.09
C PHE A 67 -22.39 -15.66 7.98
N CYS A 68 -21.68 -16.51 7.24
CA CYS A 68 -22.07 -17.92 7.11
C CYS A 68 -21.99 -18.69 8.44
N ASN A 69 -21.02 -18.37 9.28
CA ASN A 69 -20.90 -19.00 10.60
C ASN A 69 -22.05 -18.58 11.53
N HIS A 70 -22.42 -17.31 11.57
CA HIS A 70 -23.62 -16.87 12.29
C HIS A 70 -24.88 -17.53 11.73
N PHE A 71 -25.01 -17.63 10.40
CA PHE A 71 -26.15 -18.33 9.80
C PHE A 71 -26.22 -19.79 10.22
N LYS A 72 -25.11 -20.53 10.24
CA LYS A 72 -25.07 -21.93 10.68
C LYS A 72 -25.45 -22.09 12.15
N GLU A 73 -25.05 -21.17 13.02
CA GLU A 73 -25.40 -21.16 14.44
C GLU A 73 -26.90 -20.94 14.62
N GLU A 74 -27.47 -19.91 14.00
CA GLU A 74 -28.89 -19.57 14.13
C GLU A 74 -29.82 -20.61 13.46
N HIS A 75 -29.40 -21.16 12.32
CA HIS A 75 -30.21 -22.15 11.59
C HIS A 75 -30.36 -23.48 12.31
N GLN A 76 -29.59 -23.76 13.37
CA GLN A 76 -29.81 -24.94 14.22
C GLN A 76 -31.05 -24.79 15.11
N THR A 77 -31.48 -23.57 15.42
CA THR A 77 -32.52 -23.27 16.41
C THR A 77 -33.77 -22.66 15.80
N MET A 78 -33.70 -22.11 14.58
CA MET A 78 -34.80 -21.37 13.96
C MET A 78 -34.94 -21.67 12.45
N PRO A 79 -36.16 -21.39 11.86
CA PRO A 79 -36.38 -21.58 10.44
C PRO A 79 -35.45 -20.76 9.54
N LEU A 80 -35.22 -21.24 8.32
CA LEU A 80 -34.29 -20.67 7.34
C LEU A 80 -34.38 -19.14 7.21
N LYS A 81 -35.59 -18.60 7.01
CA LYS A 81 -35.78 -17.14 6.82
C LYS A 81 -35.42 -16.33 8.07
N GLU A 82 -35.84 -16.81 9.22
CA GLU A 82 -35.58 -16.14 10.50
C GLU A 82 -34.08 -16.21 10.84
N ALA A 83 -33.46 -17.38 10.57
CA ALA A 83 -32.02 -17.57 10.75
C ALA A 83 -31.20 -16.61 9.88
N VAL A 84 -31.57 -16.37 8.61
CA VAL A 84 -30.88 -15.40 7.74
C VAL A 84 -31.02 -13.96 8.28
N ILE A 85 -32.21 -13.59 8.75
CA ILE A 85 -32.45 -12.24 9.30
C ILE A 85 -31.65 -12.01 10.58
N GLU A 86 -31.70 -12.97 11.51
CA GLU A 86 -31.00 -12.88 12.78
C GLU A 86 -29.47 -12.88 12.59
N SER A 87 -28.97 -13.79 11.75
CA SER A 87 -27.54 -13.84 11.43
C SER A 87 -27.06 -12.57 10.75
N LEU A 88 -27.85 -11.96 9.85
CA LEU A 88 -27.51 -10.67 9.23
C LEU A 88 -27.43 -9.56 10.29
N SER A 89 -28.41 -9.51 11.21
CA SER A 89 -28.42 -8.53 12.30
C SER A 89 -27.19 -8.63 13.20
N LYS A 90 -26.72 -9.86 13.48
CA LYS A 90 -25.51 -10.11 14.29
C LYS A 90 -24.22 -9.83 13.53
N SER A 91 -24.21 -10.14 12.23
CA SER A 91 -23.02 -10.01 11.39
C SER A 91 -22.72 -8.55 10.99
N ILE A 92 -23.72 -7.69 10.82
CA ILE A 92 -23.52 -6.29 10.41
C ILE A 92 -22.54 -5.54 11.32
N PRO A 93 -22.70 -5.53 12.66
CA PRO A 93 -21.76 -4.81 13.53
C PRO A 93 -20.34 -5.39 13.48
N GLU A 94 -20.20 -6.70 13.42
CA GLU A 94 -18.92 -7.39 13.41
C GLU A 94 -18.17 -7.14 12.10
N ILE A 95 -18.81 -7.37 10.96
CA ILE A 95 -18.23 -7.13 9.63
C ILE A 95 -17.94 -5.65 9.40
N SER A 96 -18.84 -4.74 9.83
CA SER A 96 -18.61 -3.30 9.69
C SER A 96 -17.44 -2.82 10.53
N SER A 97 -17.27 -3.32 11.74
CA SER A 97 -16.13 -3.01 12.58
C SER A 97 -14.81 -3.50 11.98
N SER A 98 -14.77 -4.74 11.50
CA SER A 98 -13.62 -5.35 10.83
C SER A 98 -13.30 -4.60 9.52
N SER A 99 -14.28 -4.37 8.65
CA SER A 99 -14.03 -3.63 7.41
C SER A 99 -13.56 -2.20 7.66
N LEU A 100 -14.03 -1.54 8.72
CA LEU A 100 -13.60 -0.18 9.06
C LEU A 100 -12.14 -0.16 9.57
N THR A 101 -11.69 -1.17 10.30
CA THR A 101 -10.27 -1.30 10.68
C THR A 101 -9.38 -1.51 9.47
N THR A 102 -9.81 -2.37 8.55
CA THR A 102 -9.07 -2.63 7.31
C THR A 102 -9.00 -1.39 6.42
N VAL A 103 -10.12 -0.70 6.21
CA VAL A 103 -10.16 0.59 5.51
C VAL A 103 -9.27 1.61 6.23
N GLY A 104 -9.32 1.66 7.56
CA GLY A 104 -8.49 2.55 8.37
C GLY A 104 -6.99 2.36 8.16
N GLY A 105 -6.53 1.11 8.11
CA GLY A 105 -5.15 0.79 7.77
C GLY A 105 -4.75 1.26 6.36
N LEU A 106 -5.65 1.07 5.39
CA LEU A 106 -5.40 1.46 4.00
C LEU A 106 -5.47 2.99 3.77
N VAL A 107 -6.27 3.72 4.54
CA VAL A 107 -6.34 5.19 4.49
C VAL A 107 -4.96 5.81 4.77
N ALA A 108 -4.12 5.18 5.58
CA ALA A 108 -2.77 5.65 5.82
C ALA A 108 -1.92 5.74 4.54
N MET A 109 -2.17 4.88 3.56
CA MET A 109 -1.47 4.90 2.26
C MET A 109 -1.83 6.13 1.39
N LEU A 110 -2.96 6.80 1.66
CA LEU A 110 -3.32 8.05 0.96
C LEU A 110 -2.37 9.21 1.30
N PHE A 111 -1.64 9.10 2.40
CA PHE A 111 -0.67 10.11 2.85
C PHE A 111 0.75 9.85 2.33
N MET A 112 0.95 8.81 1.52
CA MET A 112 2.23 8.55 0.87
C MET A 112 2.53 9.62 -0.18
N GLN A 113 3.79 10.01 -0.30
CA GLN A 113 4.27 10.90 -1.36
C GLN A 113 4.21 10.23 -2.74
N PHE A 114 4.30 8.90 -2.78
CA PHE A 114 4.22 8.12 -4.01
C PHE A 114 2.78 7.96 -4.48
N ARG A 115 2.50 8.41 -5.69
CA ARG A 115 1.17 8.32 -6.31
C ARG A 115 0.62 6.89 -6.37
N ILE A 116 1.48 5.88 -6.52
CA ILE A 116 1.07 4.47 -6.53
C ILE A 116 0.48 4.02 -5.18
N GLY A 117 0.93 4.60 -4.05
CA GLY A 117 0.36 4.31 -2.74
C GLY A 117 -1.10 4.77 -2.63
N SER A 118 -1.38 6.00 -3.04
CA SER A 118 -2.75 6.53 -3.05
C SER A 118 -3.64 5.83 -4.07
N ASP A 119 -3.13 5.49 -5.26
CA ASP A 119 -3.84 4.73 -6.28
C ASP A 119 -4.26 3.34 -5.75
N MET A 120 -3.32 2.62 -5.15
CA MET A 120 -3.59 1.31 -4.54
C MET A 120 -4.56 1.41 -3.35
N ALA A 121 -4.41 2.43 -2.50
CA ALA A 121 -5.31 2.65 -1.37
C ALA A 121 -6.76 2.82 -1.83
N VAL A 122 -7.01 3.69 -2.83
CA VAL A 122 -8.35 3.92 -3.37
C VAL A 122 -8.93 2.65 -3.98
N CYS A 123 -8.13 1.90 -4.76
CA CYS A 123 -8.56 0.63 -5.37
C CYS A 123 -8.93 -0.40 -4.30
N LEU A 124 -8.11 -0.55 -3.25
CA LEU A 124 -8.34 -1.51 -2.17
C LEU A 124 -9.53 -1.11 -1.29
N ILE A 125 -9.65 0.16 -0.88
CA ILE A 125 -10.78 0.67 -0.09
C ILE A 125 -12.09 0.44 -0.85
N LYS A 126 -12.13 0.79 -2.13
CA LYS A 126 -13.28 0.54 -3.00
C LYS A 126 -13.62 -0.96 -3.07
N SER A 127 -12.61 -1.82 -3.20
CA SER A 127 -12.81 -3.28 -3.26
C SER A 127 -13.43 -3.84 -1.98
N ILE A 128 -13.01 -3.35 -0.80
CA ILE A 128 -13.56 -3.75 0.50
C ILE A 128 -15.01 -3.28 0.64
N LEU A 129 -15.31 -2.06 0.24
CA LEU A 129 -16.69 -1.54 0.29
C LEU A 129 -17.63 -2.36 -0.60
N PHE A 130 -17.22 -2.74 -1.80
CA PHE A 130 -18.03 -3.61 -2.67
C PHE A 130 -18.10 -5.05 -2.17
N ALA A 131 -17.05 -5.57 -1.54
CA ALA A 131 -17.10 -6.87 -0.88
C ALA A 131 -18.12 -6.87 0.26
N MET A 132 -18.10 -5.88 1.13
CA MET A 132 -19.07 -5.71 2.22
C MET A 132 -20.51 -5.55 1.69
N LEU A 133 -20.70 -4.72 0.66
CA LEU A 133 -22.00 -4.55 0.01
C LEU A 133 -22.53 -5.87 -0.56
N SER A 134 -21.66 -6.64 -1.23
CA SER A 134 -22.03 -7.97 -1.77
C SER A 134 -22.44 -8.93 -0.66
N VAL A 135 -21.73 -8.94 0.47
CA VAL A 135 -22.08 -9.79 1.62
C VAL A 135 -23.41 -9.38 2.24
N PHE A 136 -23.71 -8.09 2.39
CA PHE A 136 -24.96 -7.66 3.02
C PHE A 136 -26.19 -7.73 2.11
N VAL A 137 -26.01 -7.57 0.78
CA VAL A 137 -27.14 -7.48 -0.15
C VAL A 137 -27.35 -8.78 -0.91
N VAL A 138 -26.28 -9.41 -1.39
CA VAL A 138 -26.38 -10.60 -2.27
C VAL A 138 -26.39 -11.89 -1.47
N MET A 139 -25.52 -12.02 -0.48
CA MET A 139 -25.36 -13.27 0.27
C MET A 139 -26.64 -13.73 1.01
N PRO A 140 -27.48 -12.86 1.61
CA PRO A 140 -28.75 -13.29 2.20
C PRO A 140 -29.65 -14.01 1.19
N GLY A 141 -29.74 -13.51 -0.04
CA GLY A 141 -30.48 -14.15 -1.14
C GLY A 141 -29.90 -15.50 -1.52
N LEU A 142 -28.57 -15.61 -1.59
CA LEU A 142 -27.88 -16.87 -1.86
C LEU A 142 -28.09 -17.89 -0.73
N LEU A 143 -28.03 -17.46 0.54
CA LEU A 143 -28.32 -18.34 1.68
C LEU A 143 -29.77 -18.85 1.67
N MET A 144 -30.73 -18.01 1.27
CA MET A 144 -32.10 -18.44 1.09
C MET A 144 -32.24 -19.50 -0.03
N LEU A 145 -31.49 -19.35 -1.13
CA LEU A 145 -31.51 -20.27 -2.28
C LEU A 145 -30.79 -21.59 -1.97
N PHE A 146 -29.61 -21.53 -1.36
CA PHE A 146 -28.77 -22.71 -1.12
C PHE A 146 -28.95 -23.33 0.26
N GLY A 147 -29.65 -22.67 1.21
CA GLY A 147 -29.89 -23.18 2.57
C GLY A 147 -30.46 -24.59 2.64
N PRO A 148 -31.52 -24.94 1.86
CA PRO A 148 -32.05 -26.30 1.85
C PRO A 148 -31.05 -27.36 1.35
N TYR A 149 -30.07 -26.96 0.54
CA TYR A 149 -28.99 -27.83 0.07
C TYR A 149 -27.86 -27.94 1.10
N MET A 150 -27.63 -26.87 1.91
CA MET A 150 -26.64 -26.91 2.99
C MET A 150 -26.96 -27.99 4.01
N ASP A 151 -28.24 -28.18 4.36
CA ASP A 151 -28.67 -29.26 5.26
C ASP A 151 -28.44 -30.66 4.69
N LYS A 152 -28.55 -30.80 3.35
CA LYS A 152 -28.37 -32.09 2.67
C LYS A 152 -26.92 -32.46 2.40
N THR A 153 -26.03 -31.46 2.35
CA THR A 153 -24.63 -31.65 1.98
C THR A 153 -23.67 -31.52 3.17
N LYS A 154 -24.18 -31.65 4.40
CA LYS A 154 -23.37 -31.69 5.62
C LYS A 154 -22.36 -32.85 5.56
N HIS A 155 -21.12 -32.55 5.88
CA HIS A 155 -20.06 -33.55 5.98
C HIS A 155 -19.31 -33.39 7.31
N ARG A 156 -18.41 -34.33 7.61
CA ARG A 156 -17.59 -34.29 8.81
C ARG A 156 -16.70 -33.05 8.80
N ASN A 157 -16.71 -32.30 9.89
CA ASN A 157 -15.82 -31.19 10.07
C ASN A 157 -14.36 -31.70 10.06
N PHE A 158 -13.55 -31.22 9.09
CA PHE A 158 -12.14 -31.56 9.00
C PHE A 158 -11.27 -30.69 9.90
N VAL A 159 -11.77 -29.52 10.35
CA VAL A 159 -11.08 -28.64 11.27
C VAL A 159 -11.37 -29.09 12.70
N PRO A 160 -10.41 -29.65 13.44
CA PRO A 160 -10.62 -30.13 14.80
C PRO A 160 -10.74 -28.98 15.80
N GLU A 161 -11.44 -29.23 16.89
CA GLU A 161 -11.34 -28.38 18.07
C GLU A 161 -9.93 -28.45 18.68
N ILE A 162 -9.44 -27.33 19.17
CA ILE A 162 -8.08 -27.23 19.73
C ILE A 162 -8.06 -26.76 21.20
N PRO A 163 -8.75 -27.44 22.10
CA PRO A 163 -8.84 -27.03 23.51
C PRO A 163 -7.46 -27.01 24.20
N PHE A 164 -6.47 -27.68 23.62
CA PHE A 164 -5.09 -27.66 24.15
C PHE A 164 -4.47 -26.26 24.06
N VAL A 165 -4.79 -25.48 23.03
CA VAL A 165 -4.26 -24.09 22.86
C VAL A 165 -4.80 -23.19 23.95
N GLY A 166 -6.09 -23.25 24.28
CA GLY A 166 -6.66 -22.49 25.39
C GLY A 166 -6.07 -22.91 26.76
N ARG A 167 -5.85 -24.22 26.96
CA ARG A 167 -5.16 -24.72 28.16
C ARG A 167 -3.70 -24.29 28.22
N PHE A 168 -3.01 -24.30 27.11
CA PHE A 168 -1.64 -23.80 27.00
C PHE A 168 -1.60 -22.30 27.32
N ALA A 169 -2.51 -21.50 26.74
CA ALA A 169 -2.62 -20.07 27.01
C ALA A 169 -2.78 -19.77 28.51
N TRP A 170 -3.64 -20.51 29.20
CA TRP A 170 -3.82 -20.37 30.65
C TRP A 170 -2.56 -20.71 31.43
N ARG A 171 -1.87 -21.80 31.08
CA ARG A 171 -0.66 -22.25 31.78
C ARG A 171 0.52 -21.31 31.62
N THR A 172 0.67 -20.74 30.41
CA THR A 172 1.83 -19.92 30.03
C THR A 172 1.58 -18.42 30.10
N ARG A 173 0.40 -17.98 30.56
CA ARG A 173 -0.03 -16.57 30.54
C ARG A 173 0.96 -15.57 31.16
N LYS A 174 1.79 -15.99 32.12
CA LYS A 174 2.80 -15.10 32.75
C LYS A 174 4.14 -15.10 32.02
N VAL A 175 4.44 -16.13 31.24
CA VAL A 175 5.76 -16.33 30.60
C VAL A 175 5.76 -15.81 29.16
N ILE A 176 4.77 -16.22 28.37
CA ILE A 176 4.71 -15.87 26.95
C ILE A 176 4.72 -14.36 26.69
N PRO A 177 3.96 -13.51 27.40
CA PRO A 177 4.01 -12.06 27.16
C PRO A 177 5.39 -11.44 27.41
N VAL A 178 6.16 -11.97 28.37
CA VAL A 178 7.54 -11.50 28.64
C VAL A 178 8.47 -11.92 27.50
N ILE A 179 8.39 -13.18 27.05
CA ILE A 179 9.16 -13.66 25.89
C ILE A 179 8.79 -12.84 24.66
N PHE A 180 7.50 -12.59 24.44
CA PHE A 180 7.02 -11.82 23.32
C PHE A 180 7.54 -10.37 23.32
N LEU A 181 7.63 -9.74 24.49
CA LEU A 181 8.23 -8.41 24.62
C LEU A 181 9.69 -8.41 24.14
N VAL A 182 10.47 -9.44 24.50
CA VAL A 182 11.86 -9.57 24.00
C VAL A 182 11.88 -9.79 22.48
N VAL A 183 11.01 -10.67 21.98
CA VAL A 183 10.91 -10.96 20.53
C VAL A 183 10.51 -9.73 19.73
N ILE A 184 9.58 -8.91 20.25
CA ILE A 184 9.22 -7.62 19.62
C ILE A 184 10.42 -6.68 19.54
N LEU A 185 11.18 -6.52 20.62
CA LEU A 185 12.35 -5.62 20.64
C LEU A 185 13.42 -6.07 19.64
N VAL A 186 13.66 -7.38 19.59
CA VAL A 186 14.59 -7.99 18.59
C VAL A 186 14.03 -7.79 17.17
N GLY A 187 12.74 -8.07 16.95
CA GLY A 187 12.07 -7.88 15.65
C GLY A 187 12.12 -6.42 15.19
N TYR A 188 11.88 -5.47 16.09
CA TYR A 188 11.98 -4.04 15.80
C TYR A 188 13.40 -3.65 15.37
N HIS A 189 14.43 -4.09 16.13
CA HIS A 189 15.81 -3.81 15.78
C HIS A 189 16.18 -4.30 14.38
N PHE A 190 15.90 -5.58 14.08
CA PHE A 190 16.23 -6.17 12.77
C PHE A 190 15.31 -5.72 11.63
N SER A 191 14.08 -5.31 11.93
CA SER A 191 13.19 -4.68 10.94
C SER A 191 13.75 -3.34 10.45
N ASN A 192 14.40 -2.56 11.32
CA ASN A 192 15.06 -1.31 10.95
C ASN A 192 16.36 -1.54 10.14
N LEU A 193 16.92 -2.75 10.17
CA LEU A 193 18.07 -3.16 9.38
C LEU A 193 17.65 -3.88 8.09
N CYS A 194 16.37 -3.88 7.74
CA CYS A 194 15.87 -4.48 6.50
C CYS A 194 16.56 -3.84 5.29
N PRO A 195 17.18 -4.63 4.40
CA PRO A 195 17.82 -4.10 3.20
C PRO A 195 16.75 -3.73 2.17
N TYR A 196 16.47 -2.43 2.05
CA TYR A 196 15.54 -1.91 1.06
C TYR A 196 16.25 -1.68 -0.27
N ALA A 197 15.60 -2.09 -1.36
CA ALA A 197 15.97 -1.73 -2.72
C ALA A 197 15.04 -0.63 -3.23
N TYR A 198 15.62 0.35 -3.88
CA TYR A 198 14.91 1.47 -4.48
C TYR A 198 14.83 1.36 -6.00
N GLY A 199 15.73 0.58 -6.63
CA GLY A 199 15.68 0.15 -8.03
C GLY A 199 15.09 -1.25 -8.20
N TYR A 200 14.65 -1.57 -9.44
CA TYR A 200 14.09 -2.88 -9.77
C TYR A 200 15.15 -3.93 -10.05
N ASP A 201 16.31 -3.54 -10.55
CA ASP A 201 17.43 -4.37 -10.99
C ASP A 201 18.09 -5.16 -9.85
N VAL A 202 18.02 -4.66 -8.63
CA VAL A 202 18.61 -5.30 -7.43
C VAL A 202 17.75 -6.46 -6.90
N ILE A 203 16.48 -6.61 -7.38
CA ILE A 203 15.52 -7.55 -6.82
C ILE A 203 15.44 -8.82 -7.68
N LYS A 204 15.75 -9.95 -7.05
CA LYS A 204 15.62 -11.26 -7.69
C LYS A 204 14.16 -11.69 -7.75
N VAL A 205 13.65 -11.88 -8.97
CA VAL A 205 12.31 -12.41 -9.20
C VAL A 205 12.35 -13.91 -9.50
N PRO A 206 11.39 -14.71 -9.00
CA PRO A 206 11.40 -16.17 -9.23
C PRO A 206 11.01 -16.56 -10.65
N LYS A 207 10.35 -15.67 -11.40
CA LYS A 207 9.94 -15.91 -12.78
C LYS A 207 10.47 -14.81 -13.69
N MET A 208 11.31 -15.19 -14.65
CA MET A 208 11.81 -14.30 -15.69
C MET A 208 10.80 -14.20 -16.84
N ASN A 209 10.59 -13.00 -17.36
CA ASN A 209 9.89 -12.76 -18.62
C ASN A 209 10.89 -12.42 -19.73
N GLU A 210 10.43 -12.27 -20.96
CA GLU A 210 11.30 -12.01 -22.11
C GLU A 210 12.07 -10.69 -21.96
N SER A 211 11.46 -9.65 -21.38
CA SER A 211 12.14 -8.38 -21.13
C SER A 211 13.29 -8.53 -20.13
N LEU A 212 13.04 -9.18 -18.99
CA LEU A 212 14.10 -9.41 -18.00
C LEU A 212 15.24 -10.29 -18.52
N ILE A 213 14.93 -11.26 -19.40
CA ILE A 213 15.96 -12.06 -20.07
C ILE A 213 16.77 -11.18 -21.03
N ALA A 214 16.11 -10.29 -21.79
CA ALA A 214 16.79 -9.38 -22.69
C ALA A 214 17.66 -8.38 -21.91
N ASP A 215 17.16 -7.81 -20.81
CA ASP A 215 17.91 -6.91 -19.94
C ASP A 215 19.16 -7.61 -19.37
N GLN A 216 19.02 -8.86 -18.90
CA GLN A 216 20.16 -9.64 -18.43
C GLN A 216 21.18 -9.88 -19.55
N MET A 217 20.74 -10.22 -20.76
CA MET A 217 21.63 -10.41 -21.91
C MET A 217 22.35 -9.10 -22.28
N ILE A 218 21.68 -7.95 -22.17
CA ILE A 218 22.29 -6.64 -22.39
C ILE A 218 23.36 -6.37 -21.32
N GLU A 219 23.03 -6.58 -20.03
CA GLU A 219 23.97 -6.36 -18.92
C GLU A 219 25.19 -7.30 -18.96
N GLU A 220 25.02 -8.53 -19.45
CA GLU A 220 26.14 -9.49 -19.59
C GLU A 220 27.09 -9.15 -20.75
N ASN A 221 26.61 -8.46 -21.79
CA ASN A 221 27.38 -8.21 -23.00
C ASN A 221 27.81 -6.75 -23.19
N PHE A 222 27.15 -5.81 -22.51
CA PHE A 222 27.43 -4.37 -22.60
C PHE A 222 27.66 -3.79 -21.22
N THR A 223 28.52 -2.80 -21.15
CA THR A 223 28.75 -2.07 -19.89
C THR A 223 27.48 -1.32 -19.50
N LYS A 224 27.03 -1.48 -18.26
CA LYS A 224 25.89 -0.73 -17.73
C LYS A 224 26.24 0.75 -17.67
N SER A 225 25.48 1.59 -18.35
CA SER A 225 25.63 3.04 -18.26
C SER A 225 24.72 3.57 -17.15
N ASN A 226 25.35 4.22 -16.16
CA ASN A 226 24.60 4.92 -15.13
C ASN A 226 24.61 6.41 -15.49
N LEU A 227 23.51 6.86 -16.10
CA LEU A 227 23.36 8.20 -16.65
C LEU A 227 22.63 9.10 -15.66
N VAL A 228 23.20 10.27 -15.42
CA VAL A 228 22.55 11.39 -14.73
C VAL A 228 22.42 12.57 -15.68
N ALA A 229 21.22 13.02 -15.93
CA ALA A 229 20.94 14.25 -16.66
C ALA A 229 20.81 15.41 -15.68
N LEU A 230 21.67 16.40 -15.84
CA LEU A 230 21.63 17.66 -15.09
C LEU A 230 21.03 18.75 -15.98
N VAL A 231 19.97 19.40 -15.52
CA VAL A 231 19.28 20.50 -16.20
C VAL A 231 19.51 21.78 -15.38
N TYR A 232 19.92 22.83 -16.06
CA TYR A 232 20.25 24.12 -15.49
C TYR A 232 19.79 25.26 -16.40
N PRO A 233 19.59 26.49 -15.88
CA PRO A 233 19.13 27.61 -16.68
C PRO A 233 20.07 27.91 -17.84
N LYS A 234 19.49 28.21 -19.00
CA LYS A 234 20.24 28.63 -20.21
C LYS A 234 21.06 29.85 -19.91
N ASN A 235 22.31 29.85 -20.34
CA ASN A 235 23.22 30.96 -20.26
C ASN A 235 23.99 31.07 -21.59
N ASP A 236 24.16 32.28 -22.08
CA ASP A 236 24.92 32.57 -23.32
C ASP A 236 26.45 32.49 -23.11
N ASP A 237 26.92 32.36 -21.85
CA ASP A 237 28.33 32.15 -21.52
C ASP A 237 28.66 30.68 -21.28
N TYR A 238 28.92 29.95 -22.33
CA TYR A 238 29.32 28.55 -22.28
C TYR A 238 30.60 28.26 -21.50
N SER A 239 31.41 29.31 -21.21
CA SER A 239 32.61 29.13 -20.40
C SER A 239 32.32 28.72 -18.95
N ILE A 240 31.09 28.98 -18.46
CA ILE A 240 30.63 28.57 -17.15
C ILE A 240 30.36 27.07 -17.17
N GLU A 241 29.65 26.60 -18.19
CA GLU A 241 29.38 25.17 -18.41
C GLU A 241 30.69 24.39 -18.54
N LYS A 242 31.62 24.86 -19.36
CA LYS A 242 32.93 24.23 -19.58
C LYS A 242 33.68 24.00 -18.26
N LYS A 243 33.78 25.04 -17.40
CA LYS A 243 34.42 24.91 -16.10
C LYS A 243 33.69 23.94 -15.16
N MET A 244 32.36 23.89 -15.23
CA MET A 244 31.58 22.95 -14.48
C MET A 244 31.87 21.52 -14.93
N LEU A 245 31.92 21.25 -16.25
CA LEU A 245 32.25 19.94 -16.81
C LEU A 245 33.67 19.52 -16.47
N GLU A 246 34.68 20.43 -16.60
CA GLU A 246 36.06 20.15 -16.21
C GLU A 246 36.18 19.79 -14.71
N GLU A 247 35.44 20.47 -13.82
CA GLU A 247 35.41 20.14 -12.39
C GLU A 247 34.71 18.77 -12.16
N LEU A 248 33.60 18.48 -12.85
CA LEU A 248 32.92 17.20 -12.75
C LEU A 248 33.83 16.05 -13.22
N GLU A 249 34.49 16.18 -14.37
CA GLU A 249 35.39 15.18 -14.94
C GLU A 249 36.69 14.98 -14.13
N SER A 250 36.96 15.85 -13.15
CA SER A 250 38.08 15.65 -12.21
C SER A 250 37.85 14.58 -11.16
N TYR A 251 36.62 14.04 -11.07
CA TYR A 251 36.26 12.97 -10.12
C TYR A 251 36.34 11.61 -10.79
N ASP A 252 36.96 10.62 -10.13
CA ASP A 252 37.09 9.23 -10.61
C ASP A 252 35.73 8.52 -10.73
N GLU A 253 34.69 9.03 -10.09
CA GLU A 253 33.33 8.54 -10.14
C GLU A 253 32.59 8.92 -11.42
N ILE A 254 33.14 9.84 -12.21
CA ILE A 254 32.59 10.24 -13.52
C ILE A 254 33.44 9.65 -14.63
N ASP A 255 32.78 8.90 -15.51
CA ASP A 255 33.41 8.32 -16.70
C ASP A 255 33.56 9.37 -17.82
N SER A 256 32.47 10.09 -18.08
CA SER A 256 32.45 11.15 -19.09
C SER A 256 31.26 12.08 -18.89
N THR A 257 31.34 13.28 -19.47
CA THR A 257 30.22 14.21 -19.56
C THR A 257 29.93 14.58 -21.02
N LYS A 258 28.67 14.91 -21.31
CA LYS A 258 28.26 15.46 -22.62
C LYS A 258 27.39 16.69 -22.38
N GLY A 259 27.92 17.84 -22.72
CA GLY A 259 27.25 19.12 -22.72
C GLY A 259 27.59 19.85 -24.01
N LEU A 260 27.03 21.03 -24.22
CA LEU A 260 27.29 21.84 -25.42
C LEU A 260 28.78 22.21 -25.53
N SER A 261 29.42 22.47 -24.39
CA SER A 261 30.79 22.98 -24.34
C SER A 261 31.88 21.93 -24.57
N ASN A 262 31.54 20.63 -24.62
CA ASN A 262 32.52 19.56 -24.85
C ASN A 262 32.16 18.62 -26.01
N ILE A 263 31.27 19.04 -26.89
CA ILE A 263 31.01 18.33 -28.17
C ILE A 263 32.02 18.81 -29.20
N GLU A 264 32.85 17.90 -29.67
CA GLU A 264 33.77 18.15 -30.77
C GLU A 264 32.99 18.22 -32.09
N ALA A 265 33.16 19.29 -32.82
CA ALA A 265 32.59 19.49 -34.16
C ALA A 265 33.52 18.92 -35.23
N GLN A 266 34.72 19.43 -35.37
CA GLN A 266 35.71 19.01 -36.38
C GLN A 266 37.13 19.48 -35.98
N ASP A 267 38.15 18.67 -36.27
CA ASP A 267 39.56 19.01 -36.08
C ASP A 267 39.98 19.52 -34.69
N GLY A 268 39.32 19.00 -33.65
CA GLY A 268 39.57 19.37 -32.25
C GLY A 268 38.87 20.66 -31.81
N TYR A 269 38.07 21.30 -32.66
CA TYR A 269 37.22 22.43 -32.28
C TYR A 269 35.92 21.95 -31.68
N MET A 270 35.53 22.57 -30.58
CA MET A 270 34.24 22.33 -29.95
C MET A 270 33.13 23.17 -30.61
N LEU A 271 31.86 22.73 -30.54
CA LEU A 271 30.73 23.45 -31.14
C LEU A 271 30.62 24.91 -30.69
N GLU A 272 30.99 25.20 -29.46
CA GLU A 272 30.93 26.54 -28.85
C GLU A 272 32.22 27.35 -28.98
N ASP A 273 33.31 26.77 -29.51
CA ASP A 273 34.55 27.50 -29.69
C ASP A 273 34.33 28.72 -30.58
N LYS A 274 34.72 29.87 -30.08
CA LYS A 274 34.61 31.14 -30.84
C LYS A 274 35.77 31.24 -31.78
N LEU A 275 35.50 31.08 -33.08
CA LEU A 275 36.47 31.12 -34.15
C LEU A 275 36.55 32.51 -34.79
N THR A 276 37.73 32.92 -35.21
CA THR A 276 37.92 34.04 -36.13
C THR A 276 37.60 33.57 -37.57
N ALA A 277 37.32 34.50 -38.47
CA ALA A 277 37.12 34.18 -39.88
C ALA A 277 38.30 33.40 -40.51
N ARG A 278 39.52 33.59 -40.02
CA ARG A 278 40.70 32.86 -40.49
C ARG A 278 40.67 31.38 -39.96
N GLN A 279 40.38 31.19 -38.70
CA GLN A 279 40.29 29.84 -38.11
C GLN A 279 39.14 29.07 -38.76
N PHE A 280 38.01 29.71 -38.97
CA PHE A 280 36.88 29.11 -39.65
C PHE A 280 37.19 28.72 -41.11
N SER A 281 37.89 29.60 -41.86
CA SER A 281 38.31 29.29 -43.23
C SER A 281 39.24 28.09 -43.32
N GLU A 282 40.20 27.99 -42.37
CA GLU A 282 41.14 26.85 -42.29
C GLU A 282 40.41 25.54 -41.92
N MET A 283 39.46 25.59 -41.00
CA MET A 283 38.68 24.43 -40.56
C MET A 283 37.70 23.95 -41.64
N ALA A 284 36.98 24.86 -42.27
CA ALA A 284 35.96 24.54 -43.28
C ALA A 284 36.51 24.40 -44.71
N ASP A 285 37.81 24.46 -44.91
CA ASP A 285 38.51 24.46 -46.21
C ASP A 285 37.92 25.48 -47.21
N LEU A 286 37.65 26.71 -46.68
CA LEU A 286 37.07 27.81 -47.48
C LEU A 286 38.12 28.85 -47.75
N ASP A 287 37.95 29.60 -48.87
CA ASP A 287 38.77 30.78 -49.12
C ASP A 287 38.56 31.82 -48.04
N TYR A 288 39.67 32.41 -47.56
CA TYR A 288 39.63 33.40 -46.47
C TYR A 288 38.75 34.62 -46.84
N GLU A 289 38.73 35.05 -48.12
CA GLU A 289 37.86 36.13 -48.58
C GLU A 289 36.39 35.80 -48.47
N ALA A 290 36.00 34.51 -48.72
CA ALA A 290 34.66 34.01 -48.54
C ALA A 290 34.28 34.00 -47.03
N ALA A 291 35.14 33.49 -46.17
CA ALA A 291 34.91 33.50 -44.74
C ALA A 291 34.77 34.93 -44.18
N GLN A 292 35.55 35.91 -44.70
CA GLN A 292 35.38 37.30 -44.31
C GLN A 292 34.03 37.88 -44.70
N MET A 293 33.50 37.54 -45.89
CA MET A 293 32.18 37.98 -46.31
C MET A 293 31.09 37.41 -45.43
N ILE A 294 31.14 36.10 -45.13
CA ILE A 294 30.19 35.42 -44.26
C ILE A 294 30.21 36.06 -42.84
N TYR A 295 31.36 36.25 -42.24
CA TYR A 295 31.51 36.88 -40.91
C TYR A 295 31.01 38.32 -40.88
N THR A 296 31.19 39.06 -41.99
CA THR A 296 30.70 40.44 -42.11
C THR A 296 29.17 40.45 -42.23
N ALA A 297 28.60 39.53 -42.99
CA ALA A 297 27.16 39.41 -43.15
C ALA A 297 26.48 39.00 -41.83
N TYR A 298 27.05 38.01 -41.14
CA TYR A 298 26.61 37.60 -39.79
C TYR A 298 26.59 38.76 -38.79
N ALA A 299 27.69 39.56 -38.78
CA ALA A 299 27.81 40.70 -37.87
C ALA A 299 26.81 41.83 -38.21
N ILE A 300 26.43 42.00 -39.48
CA ILE A 300 25.40 42.97 -39.89
C ILE A 300 24.03 42.52 -39.39
N GLU A 301 23.69 41.25 -39.59
CA GLU A 301 22.40 40.69 -39.19
C GLU A 301 22.18 40.65 -37.68
N ASN A 302 23.23 40.35 -36.95
CA ASN A 302 23.20 40.31 -35.46
C ASN A 302 23.51 41.66 -34.80
N GLU A 303 23.52 42.78 -35.53
CA GLU A 303 23.77 44.14 -35.01
C GLU A 303 25.20 44.33 -34.41
N GLU A 304 26.15 43.43 -34.69
CA GLU A 304 27.51 43.41 -34.16
C GLU A 304 28.55 44.09 -35.11
N TYR A 305 28.11 44.71 -36.20
CA TYR A 305 28.98 45.31 -37.21
C TYR A 305 29.98 46.30 -36.65
N GLY A 306 29.68 46.97 -35.54
CA GLY A 306 30.60 47.86 -34.83
C GLY A 306 31.88 47.17 -34.33
N GLN A 307 31.83 45.88 -33.98
CA GLN A 307 32.96 45.07 -33.55
C GLN A 307 33.89 44.74 -34.76
N VAL A 308 33.28 44.49 -35.91
CA VAL A 308 34.01 44.19 -37.15
C VAL A 308 34.81 45.38 -37.64
N ILE A 309 34.24 46.60 -37.64
CA ILE A 309 34.91 47.83 -38.07
C ILE A 309 36.12 48.12 -37.16
N GLY A 310 36.04 47.82 -35.86
CA GLY A 310 37.09 48.09 -34.90
C GLY A 310 38.33 47.21 -35.08
N ASN A 311 38.15 45.92 -35.24
CA ASN A 311 39.22 44.94 -35.43
C ASN A 311 38.67 43.58 -35.94
N PHE A 312 38.51 43.45 -37.25
CA PHE A 312 38.02 42.23 -37.90
C PHE A 312 38.83 40.98 -37.53
N ALA A 313 40.15 41.10 -37.39
CA ALA A 313 41.02 39.97 -37.09
C ALA A 313 40.79 39.36 -35.69
N SER A 314 40.17 40.08 -34.79
CA SER A 314 39.83 39.60 -33.43
C SER A 314 38.36 39.29 -33.24
N TYR A 315 37.52 39.56 -34.22
CA TYR A 315 36.09 39.22 -34.19
C TYR A 315 35.91 37.72 -34.24
N LYS A 316 35.17 37.17 -33.29
CA LYS A 316 35.00 35.74 -33.10
C LYS A 316 33.51 35.41 -32.95
N VAL A 317 33.05 34.35 -33.63
CA VAL A 317 31.69 33.83 -33.57
C VAL A 317 31.74 32.37 -33.11
N PRO A 318 30.81 31.90 -32.26
CA PRO A 318 30.71 30.48 -31.94
C PRO A 318 30.55 29.64 -33.22
N LEU A 319 31.22 28.50 -33.27
CA LEU A 319 31.22 27.63 -34.44
C LEU A 319 29.80 27.15 -34.79
N VAL A 320 29.01 26.80 -33.79
CA VAL A 320 27.62 26.39 -33.97
C VAL A 320 26.76 27.48 -34.63
N ASP A 321 26.89 28.73 -34.15
CA ASP A 321 26.11 29.86 -34.68
C ASP A 321 26.52 30.18 -36.12
N MET A 322 27.80 30.11 -36.37
CA MET A 322 28.32 30.34 -37.71
C MET A 322 27.92 29.24 -38.70
N PHE A 323 27.93 27.97 -38.26
CA PHE A 323 27.49 26.84 -39.09
C PHE A 323 26.00 26.95 -39.45
N LEU A 324 25.13 27.19 -38.47
CA LEU A 324 23.69 27.37 -38.72
C LEU A 324 23.44 28.58 -39.62
N TYR A 325 24.14 29.67 -39.42
CA TYR A 325 24.07 30.85 -40.30
C TYR A 325 24.45 30.52 -41.76
N VAL A 326 25.51 29.74 -41.95
CA VAL A 326 25.93 29.30 -43.32
C VAL A 326 24.87 28.44 -43.97
N CYS A 327 24.24 27.57 -43.19
CA CYS A 327 23.12 26.74 -43.68
C CYS A 327 21.94 27.61 -44.14
N ASP A 328 21.53 28.59 -43.32
CA ASP A 328 20.44 29.52 -43.63
C ASP A 328 20.73 30.37 -44.90
N GLU A 329 21.98 30.87 -45.04
CA GLU A 329 22.40 31.63 -46.20
C GLU A 329 22.53 30.80 -47.49
N ALA A 330 22.86 29.49 -47.36
CA ALA A 330 22.86 28.57 -48.50
C ALA A 330 21.44 28.33 -49.01
N ASP A 331 20.46 28.24 -48.12
CA ASP A 331 19.04 28.12 -48.48
C ASP A 331 18.50 29.35 -49.21
N THR A 332 19.01 30.53 -48.90
CA THR A 332 18.61 31.77 -49.61
C THR A 332 19.22 31.87 -51.00
N GLY A 333 20.18 31.01 -51.34
CA GLY A 333 20.85 30.98 -52.67
C GLY A 333 21.92 32.05 -52.81
N ILE A 334 22.37 32.69 -51.74
CA ILE A 334 23.48 33.66 -51.76
C ILE A 334 24.80 32.92 -51.98
N VAL A 335 24.92 31.71 -51.48
CA VAL A 335 26.08 30.83 -51.69
C VAL A 335 25.72 29.83 -52.79
N SER A 336 26.45 29.82 -53.90
CA SER A 336 26.24 28.90 -55.02
C SER A 336 26.92 27.56 -54.73
N LEU A 337 26.19 26.60 -54.18
CA LEU A 337 26.62 25.23 -53.96
C LEU A 337 26.08 24.29 -55.04
N SER A 338 26.74 23.15 -55.25
CA SER A 338 26.16 22.08 -56.08
C SER A 338 24.99 21.45 -55.32
N GLN A 339 24.09 20.75 -56.03
CA GLN A 339 22.94 20.09 -55.38
C GLN A 339 23.41 19.01 -54.37
N GLU A 340 24.52 18.34 -54.65
CA GLU A 340 25.12 17.33 -53.78
C GLU A 340 25.66 17.98 -52.50
N ASP A 341 26.38 19.09 -52.58
CA ASP A 341 26.90 19.82 -51.44
C ASP A 341 25.75 20.45 -50.59
N LEU A 342 24.66 20.85 -51.21
CA LEU A 342 23.47 21.35 -50.52
C LEU A 342 22.76 20.23 -49.72
N ASP A 343 22.62 19.05 -50.34
CA ASP A 343 22.02 17.90 -49.69
C ASP A 343 22.87 17.43 -48.49
N ASP A 344 24.21 17.40 -48.61
CA ASP A 344 25.14 17.08 -47.55
C ASP A 344 25.09 18.14 -46.42
N LEU A 345 24.96 19.40 -46.74
CA LEU A 345 24.84 20.50 -45.78
C LEU A 345 23.53 20.40 -44.98
N HIS A 346 22.41 20.06 -45.66
CA HIS A 346 21.11 19.84 -44.98
C HIS A 346 21.18 18.64 -44.05
N ASP A 347 21.79 17.53 -44.47
CA ASP A 347 21.95 16.36 -43.60
C ASP A 347 22.80 16.68 -42.37
N ALA A 348 23.88 17.46 -42.56
CA ALA A 348 24.71 17.93 -41.46
C ALA A 348 23.96 18.88 -40.50
N ARG A 349 23.14 19.79 -41.09
CA ARG A 349 22.25 20.67 -40.30
C ARG A 349 21.25 19.87 -39.46
N ASP A 350 20.53 18.91 -40.07
CA ASP A 350 19.53 18.10 -39.36
C ASP A 350 20.17 17.30 -38.21
N GLN A 351 21.38 16.77 -38.44
CA GLN A 351 22.15 16.11 -37.40
C GLN A 351 22.54 17.07 -36.25
N MET A 352 23.02 18.27 -36.60
CA MET A 352 23.41 19.29 -35.63
C MET A 352 22.20 19.79 -34.83
N GLU A 353 21.07 20.13 -35.51
CA GLU A 353 19.86 20.56 -34.82
C GLU A 353 19.30 19.46 -33.91
N SER A 354 19.35 18.20 -34.38
CA SER A 354 18.97 17.05 -33.53
C SER A 354 19.86 16.89 -32.30
N ALA A 355 21.16 17.10 -32.46
CA ALA A 355 22.10 17.04 -31.33
C ALA A 355 21.90 18.23 -30.36
N LEU A 356 21.72 19.43 -30.88
CA LEU A 356 21.41 20.63 -30.08
C LEU A 356 20.08 20.47 -29.33
N ALA A 357 19.03 20.00 -29.98
CA ALA A 357 17.72 19.75 -29.34
C ALA A 357 17.78 18.75 -28.18
N GLN A 358 18.80 17.88 -28.15
CA GLN A 358 19.02 16.98 -27.01
C GLN A 358 19.67 17.68 -25.81
N LEU A 359 20.41 18.76 -26.01
CA LEU A 359 21.20 19.41 -24.95
C LEU A 359 20.70 20.82 -24.61
N GLN A 360 20.01 21.47 -25.51
CA GLN A 360 19.51 22.84 -25.38
C GLN A 360 17.99 22.89 -25.55
N GLY A 361 17.31 23.51 -24.60
CA GLY A 361 15.91 23.89 -24.66
C GLY A 361 15.73 25.40 -24.75
N ASP A 362 14.49 25.85 -24.64
CA ASP A 362 14.17 27.29 -24.70
C ASP A 362 14.75 28.05 -23.48
N ASP A 363 14.49 27.55 -22.27
CA ASP A 363 14.85 28.19 -21.01
C ASP A 363 15.99 27.47 -20.25
N TYR A 364 16.28 26.21 -20.61
CA TYR A 364 17.23 25.35 -19.89
C TYR A 364 18.16 24.62 -20.84
N ASN A 365 19.37 24.40 -20.37
CA ASN A 365 20.33 23.49 -20.98
C ASN A 365 20.42 22.19 -20.18
N ARG A 366 20.87 21.11 -20.82
CA ARG A 366 21.05 19.79 -20.22
C ARG A 366 22.45 19.26 -20.46
N VAL A 367 23.06 18.74 -19.40
CA VAL A 367 24.28 17.94 -19.48
C VAL A 367 23.96 16.49 -19.14
N LEU A 368 24.55 15.57 -19.90
CA LEU A 368 24.51 14.13 -19.62
C LEU A 368 25.82 13.75 -18.93
N ILE A 369 25.72 13.23 -17.71
CA ILE A 369 26.85 12.81 -16.87
C ILE A 369 26.81 11.29 -16.79
N TYR A 370 27.82 10.62 -17.32
CA TYR A 370 27.98 9.18 -17.25
C TYR A 370 28.83 8.85 -16.02
N LEU A 371 28.21 8.17 -15.07
CA LEU A 371 28.90 7.73 -13.87
C LEU A 371 29.74 6.48 -14.17
N SER A 372 30.84 6.33 -13.45
CA SER A 372 31.71 5.16 -13.59
C SER A 372 30.96 3.86 -13.35
N PRO A 373 31.16 2.82 -14.19
CA PRO A 373 30.57 1.51 -14.00
C PRO A 373 30.94 0.84 -12.67
N SER A 374 31.98 1.32 -12.00
CA SER A 374 32.39 0.84 -10.67
C SER A 374 31.50 1.33 -9.52
N LEU A 375 30.68 2.35 -9.77
CA LEU A 375 29.69 2.85 -8.81
C LEU A 375 28.45 1.95 -8.82
N GLU A 376 28.40 1.03 -7.84
CA GLU A 376 27.19 0.24 -7.62
C GLU A 376 26.06 1.10 -6.99
N PRO A 377 24.78 0.79 -7.29
CA PRO A 377 23.66 1.45 -6.62
C PRO A 377 23.77 1.31 -5.10
N GLY A 378 23.69 2.44 -4.38
CA GLY A 378 23.81 2.44 -2.92
C GLY A 378 24.19 3.79 -2.34
N GLN A 379 24.49 3.82 -1.04
CA GLN A 379 24.74 5.04 -0.27
C GLN A 379 25.86 5.91 -0.86
N THR A 380 26.94 5.30 -1.34
CA THR A 380 28.09 6.02 -1.94
C THR A 380 27.67 6.77 -3.19
N THR A 381 26.87 6.13 -4.06
CA THR A 381 26.34 6.74 -5.29
C THR A 381 25.37 7.87 -4.96
N TYR A 382 24.55 7.72 -3.93
CA TYR A 382 23.61 8.76 -3.50
C TYR A 382 24.32 9.99 -2.93
N GLU A 383 25.36 9.79 -2.11
CA GLU A 383 26.20 10.90 -1.61
C GLU A 383 26.93 11.60 -2.75
N PHE A 384 27.32 10.87 -3.79
CA PHE A 384 27.97 11.47 -4.96
C PHE A 384 26.99 12.30 -5.80
N THR A 385 25.70 11.93 -5.91
CA THR A 385 24.71 12.79 -6.57
C THR A 385 24.54 14.15 -5.86
N ASP A 386 24.65 14.19 -4.53
CA ASP A 386 24.66 15.47 -3.80
C ASP A 386 25.93 16.29 -4.09
N THR A 387 27.07 15.63 -4.36
CA THR A 387 28.32 16.29 -4.81
C THR A 387 28.11 16.93 -6.19
N ILE A 388 27.56 16.22 -7.16
CA ILE A 388 27.21 16.76 -8.48
C ILE A 388 26.31 18.00 -8.34
N ARG A 389 25.26 17.90 -7.51
CA ARG A 389 24.35 19.02 -7.25
C ARG A 389 25.06 20.23 -6.61
N SER A 390 26.01 19.99 -5.72
CA SER A 390 26.78 21.06 -5.08
C SER A 390 27.73 21.77 -6.05
N ILE A 391 28.34 21.01 -6.96
CA ILE A 391 29.17 21.56 -8.03
C ILE A 391 28.30 22.39 -8.97
N ALA A 392 27.18 21.87 -9.43
CA ALA A 392 26.26 22.61 -10.30
C ALA A 392 25.80 23.93 -9.65
N ARG A 393 25.47 23.93 -8.37
CA ARG A 393 25.07 25.13 -7.62
C ARG A 393 26.19 26.16 -7.46
N LYS A 394 27.44 25.75 -7.47
CA LYS A 394 28.60 26.65 -7.43
C LYS A 394 28.66 27.51 -8.68
N TYR A 395 28.31 26.95 -9.84
CA TYR A 395 28.35 27.64 -11.13
C TYR A 395 27.03 28.32 -11.48
N TYR A 396 25.89 27.79 -11.00
CA TYR A 396 24.54 28.32 -11.22
C TYR A 396 23.82 28.54 -9.87
N PRO A 397 24.26 29.55 -9.07
CA PRO A 397 23.77 29.74 -7.70
C PRO A 397 22.31 30.17 -7.61
N ASP A 398 21.85 30.98 -8.56
CA ASP A 398 20.52 31.61 -8.55
C ASP A 398 19.50 30.84 -9.40
N GLY A 399 19.88 29.74 -10.05
CA GLY A 399 19.04 28.98 -10.96
C GLY A 399 18.37 27.78 -10.30
N GLU A 400 17.21 27.39 -10.84
CA GLU A 400 16.62 26.11 -10.53
C GLU A 400 17.39 24.98 -11.22
N LEU A 401 17.89 24.04 -10.44
CA LEU A 401 18.65 22.88 -10.91
C LEU A 401 17.82 21.62 -10.75
N TYR A 402 17.69 20.86 -11.84
CA TYR A 402 17.01 19.58 -11.84
C TYR A 402 17.99 18.48 -12.23
N MET A 403 17.86 17.33 -11.56
CA MET A 403 18.65 16.14 -11.86
C MET A 403 17.72 14.96 -12.04
N ALA A 404 17.95 14.17 -13.08
CA ALA A 404 17.20 12.96 -13.39
C ALA A 404 18.14 11.85 -13.84
N GLY A 405 17.85 10.62 -13.45
CA GLY A 405 18.66 9.44 -13.75
C GLY A 405 18.38 8.35 -12.73
N ASP A 406 18.84 7.13 -12.97
CA ASP A 406 18.53 6.00 -12.08
C ASP A 406 19.06 6.24 -10.67
N ALA A 407 20.32 6.67 -10.53
CA ALA A 407 20.93 6.97 -9.24
C ALA A 407 20.19 8.08 -8.46
N THR A 408 19.74 9.12 -9.17
CA THR A 408 18.99 10.24 -8.54
C THR A 408 17.58 9.82 -8.15
N ASN A 409 16.91 9.03 -8.99
CA ASN A 409 15.57 8.51 -8.70
C ASN A 409 15.59 7.60 -7.46
N GLU A 410 16.56 6.70 -7.37
CA GLU A 410 16.71 5.83 -6.21
C GLU A 410 16.97 6.61 -4.92
N TYR A 411 17.79 7.66 -4.98
CA TYR A 411 18.06 8.52 -3.85
C TYR A 411 16.84 9.33 -3.39
N ASP A 412 16.07 9.86 -4.32
CA ASP A 412 14.83 10.57 -4.01
C ASP A 412 13.78 9.61 -3.43
N PHE A 413 13.73 8.36 -3.92
CA PHE A 413 12.90 7.31 -3.32
C PHE A 413 13.33 6.99 -1.89
N GLN A 414 14.63 6.88 -1.62
CA GLN A 414 15.15 6.65 -0.27
C GLN A 414 14.74 7.77 0.70
N LYS A 415 14.90 9.04 0.29
CA LYS A 415 14.51 10.20 1.12
C LYS A 415 13.01 10.24 1.39
N SER A 416 12.20 10.03 0.36
CA SER A 416 10.75 10.03 0.48
C SER A 416 10.26 8.84 1.32
N PHE A 417 10.87 7.66 1.13
CA PHE A 417 10.54 6.47 1.91
C PHE A 417 10.77 6.65 3.42
N ALA A 418 11.85 7.32 3.81
CA ALA A 418 12.14 7.57 5.22
C ALA A 418 11.01 8.36 5.91
N ILE A 419 10.42 9.32 5.20
CA ILE A 419 9.28 10.12 5.68
C ILE A 419 8.00 9.28 5.65
N ASP A 420 7.70 8.67 4.52
CA ASP A 420 6.49 7.88 4.31
C ASP A 420 6.38 6.70 5.29
N ASN A 421 7.51 6.06 5.60
CA ASN A 421 7.56 4.99 6.58
C ASN A 421 7.02 5.43 7.95
N VAL A 422 7.44 6.59 8.44
CA VAL A 422 6.96 7.13 9.71
C VAL A 422 5.49 7.54 9.61
N VAL A 423 5.12 8.28 8.56
CA VAL A 423 3.76 8.79 8.36
C VAL A 423 2.76 7.65 8.26
N VAL A 424 3.01 6.67 7.38
CA VAL A 424 2.10 5.54 7.15
C VAL A 424 1.94 4.70 8.41
N ASN A 425 3.03 4.38 9.12
CA ASN A 425 2.94 3.59 10.35
C ASN A 425 2.18 4.34 11.45
N VAL A 426 2.48 5.62 11.69
CA VAL A 426 1.81 6.41 12.74
C VAL A 426 0.32 6.61 12.43
N VAL A 427 0.00 6.98 11.18
CA VAL A 427 -1.38 7.23 10.76
C VAL A 427 -2.20 5.95 10.79
N SER A 428 -1.66 4.80 10.32
CA SER A 428 -2.38 3.52 10.36
C SER A 428 -2.65 3.07 11.81
N ILE A 429 -1.66 3.14 12.69
CA ILE A 429 -1.84 2.83 14.12
C ILE A 429 -2.90 3.75 14.73
N PHE A 430 -2.84 5.05 14.45
CA PHE A 430 -3.77 6.02 15.02
C PHE A 430 -5.22 5.79 14.57
N ILE A 431 -5.45 5.58 13.26
CA ILE A 431 -6.80 5.34 12.74
C ILE A 431 -7.35 4.01 13.27
N VAL A 432 -6.56 2.94 13.24
CA VAL A 432 -6.96 1.63 13.76
C VAL A 432 -7.24 1.70 15.25
N LEU A 433 -6.42 2.44 16.03
CA LEU A 433 -6.67 2.70 17.45
C LEU A 433 -8.02 3.37 17.68
N LEU A 434 -8.35 4.40 16.90
CA LEU A 434 -9.64 5.09 16.99
C LEU A 434 -10.82 4.14 16.70
N VAL A 435 -10.73 3.38 15.61
CA VAL A 435 -11.79 2.42 15.25
C VAL A 435 -12.01 1.40 16.35
N LEU A 436 -10.94 0.79 16.86
CA LEU A 436 -11.03 -0.22 17.91
C LEU A 436 -11.50 0.37 19.25
N LEU A 437 -11.16 1.62 19.55
CA LEU A 437 -11.60 2.32 20.76
C LEU A 437 -13.13 2.44 20.79
N PHE A 438 -13.75 2.78 19.65
CA PHE A 438 -15.20 2.83 19.52
C PHE A 438 -15.83 1.42 19.49
N THR A 439 -15.17 0.45 18.86
CA THR A 439 -15.66 -0.93 18.77
C THR A 439 -15.72 -1.60 20.12
N PHE A 440 -14.63 -1.55 20.90
CA PHE A 440 -14.55 -2.22 22.20
C PHE A 440 -14.98 -1.36 23.38
N GLN A 441 -15.21 -0.08 23.20
CA GLN A 441 -15.56 0.87 24.26
C GLN A 441 -14.60 0.77 25.46
N SER A 442 -13.34 0.56 25.17
CA SER A 442 -12.24 0.44 26.13
C SER A 442 -10.95 0.96 25.51
N VAL A 443 -10.14 1.65 26.28
CA VAL A 443 -8.81 2.11 25.81
C VAL A 443 -7.78 0.98 25.87
N GLY A 444 -7.89 0.10 26.84
CA GLY A 444 -6.92 -0.98 27.05
C GLY A 444 -6.95 -2.05 25.97
N MET A 445 -8.13 -2.43 25.49
CA MET A 445 -8.28 -3.50 24.48
C MET A 445 -7.56 -3.17 23.17
N PRO A 446 -7.78 -2.01 22.52
CA PRO A 446 -7.08 -1.63 21.31
C PRO A 446 -5.55 -1.68 21.43
N ILE A 447 -5.01 -1.17 22.52
CA ILE A 447 -3.56 -1.15 22.75
C ILE A 447 -2.99 -2.58 22.77
N LEU A 448 -3.67 -3.51 23.45
CA LEU A 448 -3.23 -4.90 23.50
C LEU A 448 -3.25 -5.58 22.12
N LEU A 449 -4.29 -5.30 21.32
CA LEU A 449 -4.41 -5.87 19.98
C LEU A 449 -3.35 -5.29 19.03
N ILE A 450 -3.18 -3.97 19.02
CA ILE A 450 -2.22 -3.28 18.16
C ILE A 450 -0.79 -3.74 18.46
N VAL A 451 -0.41 -3.90 19.72
CA VAL A 451 0.94 -4.37 20.09
C VAL A 451 1.23 -5.76 19.49
N VAL A 452 0.25 -6.66 19.46
CA VAL A 452 0.44 -8.00 18.88
C VAL A 452 0.62 -7.92 17.37
N ILE A 453 -0.21 -7.12 16.68
CA ILE A 453 -0.14 -6.99 15.23
C ILE A 453 1.09 -6.20 14.79
N GLN A 454 1.43 -5.12 15.50
CA GLN A 454 2.68 -4.38 15.22
C GLN A 454 3.92 -5.25 15.44
N GLY A 455 3.89 -6.10 16.48
CA GLY A 455 4.93 -7.11 16.68
C GLY A 455 5.02 -8.10 15.53
N ALA A 456 3.89 -8.55 14.97
CA ALA A 456 3.88 -9.40 13.78
C ALA A 456 4.51 -8.72 12.57
N ILE A 457 4.23 -7.43 12.37
CA ILE A 457 4.79 -6.62 11.27
C ILE A 457 6.32 -6.54 11.43
N TRP A 458 6.83 -6.16 12.59
CA TRP A 458 8.29 -6.08 12.82
C TRP A 458 9.00 -7.42 12.67
N ILE A 459 8.41 -8.50 13.18
CA ILE A 459 8.95 -9.84 12.98
C ILE A 459 8.97 -10.20 11.48
N ASN A 460 7.90 -9.90 10.73
CA ASN A 460 7.84 -10.17 9.30
C ASN A 460 8.98 -9.46 8.54
N PHE A 461 9.19 -8.17 8.82
CA PHE A 461 10.19 -7.37 8.14
C PHE A 461 11.63 -7.52 8.67
N SER A 462 11.84 -8.31 9.72
CA SER A 462 13.17 -8.74 10.11
C SER A 462 13.73 -9.87 9.24
N PHE A 463 12.86 -10.66 8.58
CA PHE A 463 13.29 -11.81 7.77
C PHE A 463 14.19 -11.45 6.57
N PRO A 464 13.96 -10.37 5.80
CA PRO A 464 14.85 -10.00 4.70
C PRO A 464 16.29 -9.84 5.14
N TYR A 465 16.54 -9.24 6.31
CA TYR A 465 17.88 -9.13 6.89
C TYR A 465 18.53 -10.49 7.13
N PHE A 466 17.81 -11.43 7.76
CA PHE A 466 18.35 -12.78 8.04
C PHE A 466 18.52 -13.63 6.79
N MET A 467 17.72 -13.40 5.76
CA MET A 467 17.78 -14.13 4.50
C MET A 467 18.78 -13.52 3.51
N GLY A 468 19.31 -12.34 3.79
CA GLY A 468 20.17 -11.60 2.85
C GLY A 468 19.45 -11.26 1.54
N THR A 469 18.16 -10.95 1.59
CA THR A 469 17.35 -10.62 0.42
C THR A 469 16.90 -9.16 0.46
N ASN A 470 17.02 -8.47 -0.66
CA ASN A 470 16.53 -7.11 -0.77
C ASN A 470 15.00 -7.09 -0.90
N LEU A 471 14.37 -6.11 -0.26
CA LEU A 471 12.93 -5.88 -0.33
C LEU A 471 12.67 -4.54 -1.03
N TYR A 472 11.82 -4.55 -2.06
CA TYR A 472 11.39 -3.31 -2.69
C TYR A 472 10.63 -2.43 -1.68
N PHE A 473 11.08 -1.19 -1.51
CA PHE A 473 10.61 -0.30 -0.43
C PHE A 473 9.09 -0.09 -0.41
N MET A 474 8.44 -0.03 -1.58
CA MET A 474 6.98 0.07 -1.65
C MET A 474 6.28 -1.18 -1.11
N GLY A 475 6.88 -2.35 -1.28
CA GLY A 475 6.35 -3.60 -0.71
C GLY A 475 6.24 -3.54 0.81
N TYR A 476 7.18 -2.88 1.49
CA TYR A 476 7.11 -2.63 2.93
C TYR A 476 5.91 -1.75 3.30
N LEU A 477 5.80 -0.56 2.68
CA LEU A 477 4.75 0.42 3.00
C LEU A 477 3.34 -0.16 2.77
N ILE A 478 3.15 -0.83 1.65
CA ILE A 478 1.89 -1.44 1.27
C ILE A 478 1.52 -2.58 2.23
N VAL A 479 2.45 -3.52 2.45
CA VAL A 479 2.17 -4.71 3.27
C VAL A 479 2.02 -4.35 4.74
N SER A 480 2.78 -3.39 5.28
CA SER A 480 2.61 -2.94 6.67
C SER A 480 1.20 -2.37 6.91
N SER A 481 0.69 -1.55 5.98
CA SER A 481 -0.67 -1.01 6.04
C SER A 481 -1.75 -2.10 5.94
N ILE A 482 -1.57 -3.05 5.01
CA ILE A 482 -2.50 -4.18 4.84
C ILE A 482 -2.49 -5.07 6.08
N GLN A 483 -1.31 -5.42 6.62
CA GLN A 483 -1.21 -6.25 7.82
C GLN A 483 -1.82 -5.57 9.04
N MET A 484 -1.61 -4.26 9.22
CA MET A 484 -2.22 -3.51 10.32
C MET A 484 -3.75 -3.51 10.20
N GLY A 485 -4.30 -3.36 8.99
CA GLY A 485 -5.75 -3.32 8.77
C GLY A 485 -6.40 -4.70 8.74
N ALA A 486 -5.87 -5.64 7.96
CA ALA A 486 -6.51 -6.92 7.69
C ALA A 486 -6.20 -8.00 8.74
N ASN A 487 -4.94 -8.09 9.22
CA ASN A 487 -4.61 -9.14 10.19
C ASN A 487 -5.14 -8.86 11.61
N ILE A 488 -5.51 -7.62 11.89
CA ILE A 488 -6.12 -7.27 13.18
C ILE A 488 -7.51 -7.90 13.34
N ASP A 489 -8.18 -8.23 12.24
CA ASP A 489 -9.48 -8.87 12.24
C ASP A 489 -9.46 -10.21 12.98
N TYR A 490 -8.37 -10.99 12.82
CA TYR A 490 -8.18 -12.22 13.58
C TYR A 490 -8.10 -11.98 15.09
N ALA A 491 -7.46 -10.88 15.48
CA ALA A 491 -7.38 -10.49 16.88
C ALA A 491 -8.72 -9.97 17.42
N ILE A 492 -9.49 -9.27 16.59
CA ILE A 492 -10.84 -8.79 16.94
C ILE A 492 -11.77 -9.96 17.24
N VAL A 493 -11.81 -11.00 16.40
CA VAL A 493 -12.66 -12.18 16.61
C VAL A 493 -12.39 -12.83 17.97
N ILE A 494 -11.11 -13.05 18.34
CA ILE A 494 -10.74 -13.60 19.64
C ILE A 494 -11.13 -12.65 20.78
N ALA A 495 -10.83 -11.35 20.64
CA ALA A 495 -11.08 -10.37 21.68
C ALA A 495 -12.58 -10.17 21.95
N THR A 496 -13.38 -10.09 20.89
CA THR A 496 -14.84 -9.96 20.99
C THR A 496 -15.45 -11.17 21.68
N ARG A 497 -15.12 -12.38 21.23
CA ARG A 497 -15.67 -13.60 21.82
C ARG A 497 -15.22 -13.80 23.27
N PHE A 498 -13.96 -13.50 23.58
CA PHE A 498 -13.47 -13.56 24.96
C PHE A 498 -14.19 -12.55 25.85
N ASN A 499 -14.42 -11.33 25.37
CA ASN A 499 -15.13 -10.29 26.12
C ASN A 499 -16.60 -10.66 26.40
N GLU A 500 -17.26 -11.37 25.48
CA GLU A 500 -18.62 -11.88 25.68
C GLU A 500 -18.72 -13.01 26.72
N LEU A 501 -17.67 -13.84 26.82
CA LEU A 501 -17.68 -15.03 27.66
C LEU A 501 -17.06 -14.83 29.04
N LYS A 502 -16.13 -13.88 29.21
CA LYS A 502 -15.37 -13.65 30.44
C LYS A 502 -16.24 -13.39 31.68
N ASP A 503 -17.42 -12.76 31.48
CA ASP A 503 -18.35 -12.41 32.53
C ASP A 503 -19.40 -13.52 32.80
N LYS A 504 -19.50 -14.50 31.88
CA LYS A 504 -20.48 -15.61 31.95
C LYS A 504 -19.89 -16.89 32.54
N MET A 505 -18.57 -17.06 32.48
CA MET A 505 -17.89 -18.28 32.94
C MET A 505 -16.46 -17.98 33.40
N GLU A 506 -15.82 -18.99 34.05
CA GLU A 506 -14.41 -18.86 34.47
C GLU A 506 -13.51 -18.48 33.28
N HIS A 507 -12.59 -17.53 33.48
CA HIS A 507 -11.70 -17.03 32.41
C HIS A 507 -10.92 -18.12 31.68
N LYS A 508 -10.58 -19.22 32.35
CA LYS A 508 -9.93 -20.39 31.72
C LYS A 508 -10.85 -21.05 30.71
N GLN A 509 -12.10 -21.32 31.10
CA GLN A 509 -13.09 -21.96 30.24
C GLN A 509 -13.50 -21.00 29.14
N ALA A 510 -13.69 -19.71 29.45
CA ALA A 510 -13.98 -18.68 28.48
C ALA A 510 -12.92 -18.63 27.38
N MET A 511 -11.63 -18.73 27.73
CA MET A 511 -10.56 -18.72 26.73
C MET A 511 -10.53 -20.00 25.88
N ILE A 512 -10.81 -21.18 26.46
CA ILE A 512 -10.90 -22.44 25.70
C ILE A 512 -12.01 -22.37 24.66
N GLU A 513 -13.21 -21.93 25.08
CA GLU A 513 -14.36 -21.78 24.19
C GLU A 513 -14.12 -20.71 23.12
N THR A 514 -13.48 -19.60 23.48
CA THR A 514 -13.10 -18.54 22.54
C THR A 514 -12.18 -19.06 21.44
N ILE A 515 -11.13 -19.81 21.81
CA ILE A 515 -10.20 -20.37 20.82
C ILE A 515 -10.86 -21.39 19.93
N ASN A 516 -11.68 -22.30 20.49
CA ASN A 516 -12.40 -23.30 19.70
C ASN A 516 -13.37 -22.65 18.70
N PHE A 517 -14.03 -21.55 19.08
CA PHE A 517 -14.90 -20.78 18.19
C PHE A 517 -14.14 -20.05 17.09
N ALA A 518 -13.05 -19.35 17.45
CA ALA A 518 -12.32 -18.49 16.52
C ALA A 518 -11.41 -19.28 15.56
N PHE A 519 -10.89 -20.42 15.97
CA PHE A 519 -9.87 -21.19 15.23
C PHE A 519 -10.28 -21.56 13.80
N PRO A 520 -11.48 -22.13 13.53
CA PRO A 520 -11.87 -22.48 12.18
C PRO A 520 -11.88 -21.28 11.23
N THR A 521 -12.39 -20.15 11.69
CA THR A 521 -12.45 -18.90 10.91
C THR A 521 -11.04 -18.38 10.62
N ILE A 522 -10.20 -18.26 11.65
CA ILE A 522 -8.82 -17.76 11.51
C ILE A 522 -7.98 -18.69 10.61
N LEU A 523 -8.15 -20.00 10.75
CA LEU A 523 -7.43 -20.97 9.93
C LEU A 523 -7.85 -20.87 8.46
N THR A 524 -9.14 -20.79 8.18
CA THR A 524 -9.66 -20.72 6.80
C THR A 524 -9.19 -19.45 6.11
N SER A 525 -9.50 -18.31 6.69
CA SER A 525 -9.18 -16.99 6.17
C SER A 525 -7.67 -16.80 6.07
N GLY A 526 -6.96 -17.07 7.14
CA GLY A 526 -5.51 -16.94 7.17
C GLY A 526 -4.78 -17.88 6.20
N THR A 527 -5.30 -19.09 5.97
CA THR A 527 -4.76 -20.00 4.95
C THR A 527 -4.98 -19.44 3.55
N ILE A 528 -6.16 -18.91 3.25
CA ILE A 528 -6.48 -18.29 1.96
C ILE A 528 -5.53 -17.11 1.71
N MET A 529 -5.36 -16.23 2.68
CA MET A 529 -4.49 -15.06 2.54
C MET A 529 -3.01 -15.44 2.41
N THR A 530 -2.55 -16.42 3.20
CA THR A 530 -1.20 -16.96 3.13
C THR A 530 -0.90 -17.56 1.76
N VAL A 531 -1.77 -18.45 1.29
CA VAL A 531 -1.59 -19.14 0.00
C VAL A 531 -1.65 -18.14 -1.15
N SER A 532 -2.59 -17.18 -1.11
CA SER A 532 -2.67 -16.11 -2.09
C SER A 532 -1.37 -15.29 -2.14
N GLY A 533 -0.85 -14.87 -0.99
CA GLY A 533 0.43 -14.15 -0.91
C GLY A 533 1.61 -14.95 -1.46
N ILE A 534 1.75 -16.21 -1.08
CA ILE A 534 2.83 -17.08 -1.58
C ILE A 534 2.73 -17.26 -3.10
N LEU A 535 1.52 -17.51 -3.63
CA LEU A 535 1.33 -17.69 -5.07
C LEU A 535 1.63 -16.42 -5.86
N ILE A 536 1.22 -15.25 -5.37
CA ILE A 536 1.58 -13.96 -5.96
C ILE A 536 3.10 -13.85 -6.02
N GLY A 537 3.78 -14.06 -4.89
CA GLY A 537 5.22 -13.93 -4.77
C GLY A 537 6.03 -14.95 -5.59
N GLN A 538 5.42 -16.06 -6.07
CA GLN A 538 6.09 -17.10 -6.85
C GLN A 538 5.77 -17.06 -8.35
N MET A 539 4.64 -16.48 -8.73
CA MET A 539 4.11 -16.58 -10.11
C MET A 539 4.24 -15.31 -10.93
N THR A 540 4.59 -14.20 -10.31
CA THR A 540 4.79 -12.92 -11.00
C THR A 540 6.27 -12.70 -11.35
N SER A 541 6.50 -11.90 -12.39
CA SER A 541 7.82 -11.42 -12.80
C SER A 541 8.07 -9.95 -12.39
N ASP A 542 7.10 -9.28 -11.79
CA ASP A 542 7.24 -7.92 -11.30
C ASP A 542 7.82 -7.90 -9.88
N ALA A 543 8.91 -7.19 -9.68
CA ALA A 543 9.66 -7.14 -8.42
C ALA A 543 8.85 -6.58 -7.24
N CYS A 544 8.03 -5.55 -7.48
CA CYS A 544 7.17 -4.96 -6.47
C CYS A 544 6.10 -5.96 -6.01
N ILE A 545 5.43 -6.60 -6.96
CA ILE A 545 4.36 -7.57 -6.68
C ILE A 545 4.93 -8.82 -6.00
N VAL A 546 6.13 -9.29 -6.39
CA VAL A 546 6.86 -10.39 -5.72
C VAL A 546 7.08 -10.05 -4.24
N GLY A 547 7.62 -8.87 -3.96
CA GLY A 547 7.88 -8.41 -2.59
C GLY A 547 6.61 -8.33 -1.74
N ILE A 548 5.54 -7.76 -2.30
CA ILE A 548 4.22 -7.69 -1.65
C ILE A 548 3.71 -9.10 -1.33
N GLY A 549 3.72 -10.01 -2.31
CA GLY A 549 3.22 -11.38 -2.14
C GLY A 549 3.97 -12.16 -1.06
N GLN A 550 5.28 -12.17 -1.12
CA GLN A 550 6.13 -12.88 -0.15
C GLN A 550 5.96 -12.34 1.28
N CYS A 551 5.96 -11.01 1.44
CA CYS A 551 5.79 -10.39 2.76
C CYS A 551 4.37 -10.58 3.30
N LEU A 552 3.35 -10.52 2.44
CA LEU A 552 1.96 -10.76 2.83
C LEU A 552 1.74 -12.20 3.29
N GLY A 553 2.19 -13.19 2.50
CA GLY A 553 2.05 -14.60 2.85
C GLY A 553 2.75 -14.95 4.16
N ARG A 554 4.02 -14.58 4.30
CA ARG A 554 4.82 -14.78 5.52
C ARG A 554 4.22 -14.01 6.71
N GLY A 555 3.87 -12.75 6.51
CA GLY A 555 3.32 -11.90 7.56
C GLY A 555 1.99 -12.41 8.10
N THR A 556 1.13 -12.99 7.25
CA THR A 556 -0.13 -13.60 7.67
C THR A 556 0.13 -14.84 8.54
N ILE A 557 1.07 -15.71 8.17
CA ILE A 557 1.45 -16.87 9.01
C ILE A 557 1.91 -16.41 10.40
N ILE A 558 2.80 -15.42 10.45
CA ILE A 558 3.30 -14.87 11.71
C ILE A 558 2.15 -14.30 12.55
N SER A 559 1.25 -13.54 11.92
CA SER A 559 0.08 -12.97 12.60
C SER A 559 -0.83 -14.04 13.18
N ILE A 560 -1.13 -15.11 12.43
CA ILE A 560 -1.95 -16.23 12.90
C ILE A 560 -1.30 -16.89 14.12
N ILE A 561 0.01 -17.16 14.05
CA ILE A 561 0.74 -17.75 15.17
C ILE A 561 0.67 -16.85 16.42
N LEU A 562 0.90 -15.56 16.28
CA LEU A 562 0.84 -14.63 17.40
C LEU A 562 -0.58 -14.47 17.95
N VAL A 563 -1.58 -14.42 17.08
CA VAL A 563 -2.98 -14.28 17.48
C VAL A 563 -3.48 -15.54 18.20
N LEU A 564 -3.05 -16.74 17.81
CA LEU A 564 -3.46 -17.99 18.45
C LEU A 564 -2.64 -18.32 19.72
N PHE A 565 -1.35 -18.01 19.75
CA PHE A 565 -0.43 -18.48 20.79
C PHE A 565 0.13 -17.38 21.71
N VAL A 566 -0.09 -16.11 21.41
CA VAL A 566 0.39 -14.97 22.21
C VAL A 566 -0.74 -14.05 22.68
N LEU A 567 -1.67 -13.70 21.79
CA LEU A 567 -2.78 -12.81 22.13
C LEU A 567 -3.65 -13.35 23.29
N PRO A 568 -4.00 -14.65 23.38
CA PRO A 568 -4.80 -15.17 24.48
C PRO A 568 -4.17 -14.94 25.84
N GLN A 569 -2.84 -15.08 25.96
CA GLN A 569 -2.12 -14.83 27.20
C GLN A 569 -2.13 -13.34 27.58
N ILE A 570 -1.97 -12.47 26.59
CA ILE A 570 -2.01 -11.01 26.76
C ILE A 570 -3.40 -10.57 27.24
N LEU A 571 -4.47 -11.11 26.63
CA LEU A 571 -5.85 -10.83 27.03
C LEU A 571 -6.13 -11.30 28.47
N LEU A 572 -5.68 -12.51 28.84
CA LEU A 572 -5.86 -13.04 30.19
C LEU A 572 -5.18 -12.19 31.28
N ILE A 573 -4.02 -11.61 31.00
CA ILE A 573 -3.37 -10.68 31.95
C ILE A 573 -3.99 -9.29 31.88
N GLY A 574 -4.32 -8.86 30.66
CA GLY A 574 -4.84 -7.53 30.34
C GLY A 574 -6.28 -7.30 30.79
N THR A 575 -7.04 -8.33 31.19
CA THR A 575 -8.45 -8.20 31.58
C THR A 575 -8.68 -7.06 32.57
N ARG A 576 -7.85 -6.96 33.61
CA ARG A 576 -7.95 -5.87 34.60
C ARG A 576 -7.72 -4.47 34.03
N ILE A 577 -6.87 -4.35 33.01
CA ILE A 577 -6.60 -3.07 32.33
C ILE A 577 -7.81 -2.72 31.46
N VAL A 578 -8.32 -3.69 30.74
CA VAL A 578 -9.50 -3.54 29.87
C VAL A 578 -10.71 -3.09 30.69
N ASP A 579 -10.99 -3.77 31.82
CA ASP A 579 -12.14 -3.47 32.67
C ASP A 579 -12.03 -2.08 33.34
N ARG A 580 -10.82 -1.65 33.73
CA ARG A 580 -10.59 -0.32 34.31
C ARG A 580 -10.64 0.82 33.30
N THR A 581 -10.42 0.53 32.04
CA THR A 581 -10.38 1.52 30.95
C THR A 581 -11.62 1.47 30.07
N SER A 582 -12.61 0.64 30.43
CA SER A 582 -13.90 0.59 29.73
C SER A 582 -14.72 1.85 30.05
N PHE A 583 -15.42 2.36 29.03
CA PHE A 583 -16.31 3.49 29.13
C PHE A 583 -17.61 3.19 28.37
N ALA A 584 -18.74 3.68 28.90
CA ALA A 584 -20.01 3.56 28.21
C ALA A 584 -20.18 4.72 27.22
N VAL A 585 -20.23 4.41 25.94
CA VAL A 585 -20.72 5.41 24.97
C VAL A 585 -22.23 5.49 25.14
N PRO A 586 -22.82 6.70 25.33
CA PRO A 586 -24.26 6.83 25.34
C PRO A 586 -24.81 6.24 24.05
N LYS A 587 -25.54 5.13 24.14
CA LYS A 587 -26.22 4.60 22.95
C LYS A 587 -27.13 5.73 22.46
N LEU A 588 -26.90 6.24 21.26
CA LEU A 588 -27.85 7.05 20.52
C LEU A 588 -29.05 6.12 20.24
N VAL A 589 -29.88 5.93 21.24
CA VAL A 589 -31.18 5.33 21.06
C VAL A 589 -31.92 6.33 20.21
N ALA A 590 -32.07 6.04 18.93
CA ALA A 590 -33.05 6.72 18.12
C ALA A 590 -34.36 6.58 18.90
N ARG A 591 -34.80 7.67 19.53
CA ARG A 591 -36.16 7.74 20.07
C ARG A 591 -37.09 7.60 18.87
N SER A 592 -37.42 6.36 18.58
CA SER A 592 -38.56 6.07 17.72
C SER A 592 -39.78 6.64 18.44
N SER A 593 -40.24 7.79 18.04
CA SER A 593 -41.53 8.35 18.44
C SER A 593 -42.67 7.65 17.66
N GLY A 594 -42.52 6.38 17.38
CA GLY A 594 -43.54 5.56 16.76
C GLY A 594 -44.16 4.62 17.80
N ASN A 595 -45.49 4.42 17.74
CA ASN A 595 -46.22 3.38 18.47
C ASN A 595 -45.69 1.99 18.11
N GLY A 596 -44.47 1.66 18.46
CA GLY A 596 -43.82 0.37 18.24
C GLY A 596 -44.29 -0.61 19.30
N ARG A 597 -44.97 -1.67 18.87
CA ARG A 597 -45.23 -2.85 19.71
C ARG A 597 -43.92 -3.60 19.86
N MET A 598 -43.34 -3.60 21.05
CA MET A 598 -42.19 -4.44 21.39
C MET A 598 -42.70 -5.74 22.01
N ARG A 599 -42.35 -6.89 21.43
CA ARG A 599 -42.60 -8.21 22.04
C ARG A 599 -41.30 -8.65 22.73
N VAL A 600 -41.31 -8.69 24.05
CA VAL A 600 -40.18 -9.22 24.84
C VAL A 600 -40.49 -10.65 25.19
N ASN A 601 -39.65 -11.58 24.77
CA ASN A 601 -39.75 -13.00 25.10
C ASN A 601 -38.40 -13.39 25.76
N GLY A 602 -38.36 -13.36 27.10
CA GLY A 602 -37.14 -13.66 27.85
C GLY A 602 -37.15 -13.03 29.25
N ILE A 603 -36.03 -13.20 29.97
CA ILE A 603 -35.85 -12.64 31.31
C ILE A 603 -35.32 -11.21 31.20
N VAL A 604 -35.99 -10.27 31.83
CA VAL A 604 -35.56 -8.89 31.95
C VAL A 604 -35.04 -8.68 33.38
N GLN A 605 -33.77 -8.38 33.50
CA GLN A 605 -33.13 -7.99 34.77
C GLN A 605 -32.81 -6.50 34.73
N GLY A 606 -33.38 -5.72 35.63
CA GLY A 606 -33.15 -4.27 35.72
C GLY A 606 -34.42 -3.51 36.10
N GLU A 607 -34.28 -2.18 36.20
CA GLU A 607 -35.42 -1.28 36.46
C GLU A 607 -36.11 -0.90 35.15
N ILE A 608 -37.43 -1.05 35.11
CA ILE A 608 -38.26 -0.63 33.98
C ILE A 608 -39.04 0.62 34.38
N HIS A 609 -38.70 1.76 33.77
CA HIS A 609 -39.46 2.99 33.91
C HIS A 609 -40.21 3.27 32.61
N GLY A 610 -41.54 3.15 32.62
CA GLY A 610 -42.36 3.43 31.44
C GLY A 610 -43.84 3.08 31.63
N SER A 611 -44.69 3.35 30.63
CA SER A 611 -46.08 2.93 30.58
C SER A 611 -46.26 1.76 29.63
N VAL A 612 -46.94 0.72 30.05
CA VAL A 612 -47.30 -0.44 29.24
C VAL A 612 -48.79 -0.38 28.92
N ALA A 613 -49.12 -0.32 27.61
CA ALA A 613 -50.48 -0.41 27.13
C ALA A 613 -50.67 -1.79 26.45
N GLY A 614 -51.40 -2.68 27.08
CA GLY A 614 -51.65 -4.00 26.58
C GLY A 614 -51.75 -5.06 27.68
N THR A 615 -51.70 -6.35 27.32
CA THR A 615 -51.70 -7.45 28.27
C THR A 615 -50.27 -7.83 28.60
N MET A 616 -49.88 -7.76 29.88
CA MET A 616 -48.59 -8.22 30.38
C MET A 616 -48.80 -9.54 31.12
N ASN A 617 -48.14 -10.60 30.68
CA ASN A 617 -48.10 -11.88 31.37
C ASN A 617 -46.63 -12.15 31.74
N ALA A 618 -46.27 -11.99 33.02
CA ALA A 618 -44.93 -12.15 33.50
C ALA A 618 -44.90 -12.64 34.94
N ILE A 619 -43.88 -13.43 35.27
CA ILE A 619 -43.53 -13.74 36.67
C ILE A 619 -42.53 -12.66 37.08
N VAL A 620 -42.84 -11.94 38.14
CA VAL A 620 -41.97 -10.87 38.67
C VAL A 620 -41.45 -11.31 40.05
N ASP A 621 -40.13 -11.40 40.15
CA ASP A 621 -39.44 -11.68 41.41
C ASP A 621 -38.77 -10.39 41.86
N GLY A 622 -39.32 -9.74 42.90
CA GLY A 622 -38.88 -8.47 43.43
C GLY A 622 -40.00 -7.49 43.76
N ASP A 623 -39.65 -6.28 44.20
CA ASP A 623 -40.60 -5.20 44.52
C ASP A 623 -41.23 -4.60 43.29
N VAL A 624 -42.56 -4.70 43.16
CA VAL A 624 -43.33 -4.19 42.01
C VAL A 624 -44.19 -3.03 42.45
N GLN A 625 -43.97 -1.85 41.90
CA GLN A 625 -44.91 -0.72 41.99
C GLN A 625 -45.61 -0.55 40.65
N LEU A 626 -46.89 -0.96 40.55
CA LEU A 626 -47.74 -0.77 39.38
C LEU A 626 -48.80 0.27 39.64
N THR A 627 -48.82 1.35 38.86
CA THR A 627 -49.90 2.31 38.83
C THR A 627 -50.80 2.01 37.62
N VAL A 628 -51.99 1.47 37.85
CA VAL A 628 -52.97 1.17 36.79
C VAL A 628 -53.76 2.44 36.49
N ILE A 629 -53.59 2.97 35.28
CA ILE A 629 -54.30 4.14 34.82
C ILE A 629 -55.68 3.79 34.30
N SER A 630 -55.83 2.66 33.64
CA SER A 630 -57.12 2.04 33.25
C SER A 630 -56.94 0.57 32.91
N GLY A 631 -57.74 -0.33 33.51
CA GLY A 631 -57.68 -1.78 33.27
C GLY A 631 -57.87 -2.61 34.54
N ASN A 632 -58.07 -3.92 34.40
CA ASN A 632 -58.18 -4.84 35.54
C ASN A 632 -56.85 -5.53 35.77
N VAL A 633 -56.35 -5.54 37.00
CA VAL A 633 -55.23 -6.35 37.43
C VAL A 633 -55.76 -7.61 38.11
N SER A 634 -55.52 -8.79 37.54
CA SER A 634 -55.68 -10.06 38.24
C SER A 634 -54.31 -10.57 38.65
N GLN A 635 -54.10 -10.64 39.96
CA GLN A 635 -52.88 -11.17 40.54
C GLN A 635 -53.24 -12.59 41.03
N GLU A 636 -52.70 -13.63 40.41
CA GLU A 636 -52.71 -14.98 41.00
C GLU A 636 -51.53 -15.00 42.00
N LEU A 637 -51.86 -14.96 43.26
CA LEU A 637 -50.93 -15.24 44.33
C LEU A 637 -50.71 -16.73 44.46
N ASP A 638 -49.46 -17.16 44.45
CA ASP A 638 -49.12 -18.56 44.62
C ASP A 638 -49.45 -18.96 46.09
N ASP A 639 -50.53 -19.74 46.24
CA ASP A 639 -51.08 -20.15 47.55
C ASP A 639 -50.11 -20.95 48.41
N ASN A 640 -48.93 -21.29 47.92
CA ASN A 640 -47.92 -22.04 48.67
C ASN A 640 -47.13 -21.20 49.71
N LYS A 641 -47.16 -19.85 49.61
CA LYS A 641 -46.48 -18.98 50.64
C LYS A 641 -47.39 -18.57 51.81
N GLN A 642 -48.72 -18.78 51.71
CA GLN A 642 -49.60 -18.44 52.81
C GLN A 642 -49.69 -19.54 53.89
N GLN A 643 -49.23 -20.76 53.63
CA GLN A 643 -49.18 -21.83 54.67
C GLN A 643 -47.97 -21.79 55.58
N GLU A 644 -46.91 -21.12 55.21
CA GLU A 644 -45.72 -20.96 56.09
C GLU A 644 -45.86 -19.85 57.12
N VAL A 645 -46.65 -18.83 56.87
CA VAL A 645 -46.86 -17.69 57.81
C VAL A 645 -47.90 -17.99 58.89
N GLN A 646 -48.76 -19.00 58.73
CA GLN A 646 -49.75 -19.41 59.73
C GLN A 646 -49.23 -20.46 60.74
N ASN A 647 -48.04 -21.02 60.51
CA ASN A 647 -47.45 -22.01 61.42
C ASN A 647 -46.39 -21.45 62.35
N GLU A 648 -46.05 -20.15 62.30
CA GLU A 648 -45.13 -19.51 63.24
C GLU A 648 -45.81 -18.74 64.39
N ASP A 649 -47.17 -18.67 64.39
CA ASP A 649 -47.94 -18.03 65.50
C ASP A 649 -48.79 -19.03 66.31
N GLN A 650 -48.38 -20.31 66.43
CA GLN A 650 -48.92 -21.21 67.46
C GLN A 650 -47.85 -21.83 68.32
#